data_af5a3e6278b94c8fc2f67fd3e3e0b44e
#
_entry.id   af5a3e6278b94c8fc2f67fd3e3e0b44e
#
_cell.length_a   1.000
_cell.length_b   1.000
_cell.length_c   1.000
_cell.angle_alpha   90.00
_cell.angle_beta   90.00
_cell.angle_gamma   90.00
#
_symmetry.space_group_name_H-M   'P 1'
#
loop_
_entity.id
_entity.type
_entity.pdbx_description
1 polymer ?
#
loop_
_entity_poly.entity_id
_entity_poly.type
_entity_poly.pdbx_seq_one_letter_code
_entity_poly.pdbx_strand_id
1 'polypeptide(L)'
;METFVASGLRLEDTELARFLTAHGYPCLDALHACAAAQPERFWREVEQALGLRWATPYQRVCDLARGPAWPRWFAGGELDLHDNLVGRIACEDPQRPALLWEGDDGSVRVHDYAALDDEVRRLATGLAGLGVRSGDRVAMYLPMVPEAAVVLLACARLGAIGLPLFSGYGADAVASRLQDSGAKLLVCADGYLRRGRQVDMLGEARRAAERAPALEAMVVVARLGGGRWPEHGAAHWRETAYRDLVERSAPRQGAAPHAADAPLMILYTSGTTGRPKGVVHTHAGFPLKAAQDMMMAFDVKPRDRIGWITDMGWMMGPWLVFGGLLRGATLMLFEGTPDHPRPDRLWQLAGRHRLTHLGLSPTLARLLMAEGEAGLPAPGALDALRVFGSTGEPWNEAPWRWLFERVGEGRRPIINYSGGTEIGGGILACFAGLPQKPCGFAGPIPGMVADVVDGAGQRLRTPAAGESDGGNGADAGVGELVLRAPWPGMAAGFWQDEARYVDAYWSRFPGLWVHGDWARIDADGHWFIEGRSDDTLKIAGKRVGPAEYESALVGHPLVKEAVAIGVPDPVKGETAVCFVTLAARGAAAATAEGWAASERALRAHVAERLGKPLAPARVHCTAALPRTRNGKILRRLVRAAYLGQALGDLTSLEDPAALDAIRACAEPAGAVA
;
A
#
# COMPACT_ATOMS: atom_id res chain seq x y z
N MET A 1 -8.61 22.06 -14.28
CA MET A 1 -8.64 20.62 -14.62
C MET A 1 -10.10 20.16 -14.62
N GLU A 2 -10.50 19.36 -15.58
CA GLU A 2 -11.89 18.88 -15.71
C GLU A 2 -12.30 18.02 -14.51
N THR A 3 -13.57 18.16 -14.09
CA THR A 3 -14.14 17.39 -12.97
C THR A 3 -15.05 16.31 -13.52
N PHE A 4 -14.93 15.10 -12.99
CA PHE A 4 -15.68 13.91 -13.39
C PHE A 4 -16.62 13.45 -12.28
N VAL A 5 -17.82 13.03 -12.66
CA VAL A 5 -18.80 12.45 -11.76
C VAL A 5 -19.13 11.04 -12.24
N ALA A 6 -18.86 10.04 -11.41
CA ALA A 6 -19.20 8.66 -11.75
C ALA A 6 -20.73 8.47 -11.70
N SER A 7 -21.33 8.07 -12.81
CA SER A 7 -22.81 7.99 -12.94
C SER A 7 -23.43 6.80 -12.22
N GLY A 8 -22.61 5.81 -11.80
CA GLY A 8 -23.09 4.57 -11.19
C GLY A 8 -23.26 4.60 -9.68
N LEU A 9 -22.88 5.69 -8.99
CA LEU A 9 -22.94 5.79 -7.54
C LEU A 9 -23.19 7.23 -7.09
N ARG A 10 -24.23 7.45 -6.28
CA ARG A 10 -24.58 8.75 -5.71
C ARG A 10 -24.19 8.82 -4.25
N LEU A 11 -23.80 10.00 -3.77
CA LEU A 11 -23.39 10.19 -2.37
C LEU A 11 -24.46 9.71 -1.39
N GLU A 12 -25.72 10.01 -1.63
CA GLU A 12 -26.86 9.66 -0.77
C GLU A 12 -27.04 8.15 -0.54
N ASP A 13 -26.51 7.32 -1.46
CA ASP A 13 -26.56 5.85 -1.38
C ASP A 13 -25.34 5.23 -0.67
N THR A 14 -24.39 6.06 -0.21
CA THR A 14 -23.13 5.60 0.37
C THR A 14 -23.19 5.40 1.90
N GLU A 15 -22.24 4.60 2.40
CA GLU A 15 -22.03 4.44 3.85
C GLU A 15 -21.62 5.76 4.53
N LEU A 16 -20.87 6.63 3.81
CA LEU A 16 -20.54 7.98 4.28
C LEU A 16 -21.81 8.80 4.54
N ALA A 17 -22.76 8.83 3.61
CA ALA A 17 -24.02 9.55 3.79
C ALA A 17 -24.87 8.95 4.92
N ARG A 18 -24.88 7.63 5.09
CA ARG A 18 -25.52 6.96 6.23
C ARG A 18 -24.89 7.38 7.55
N PHE A 19 -23.56 7.43 7.63
CA PHE A 19 -22.84 7.90 8.80
C PHE A 19 -23.18 9.35 9.13
N LEU A 20 -23.15 10.26 8.13
CA LEU A 20 -23.53 11.66 8.30
C LEU A 20 -24.94 11.79 8.89
N THR A 21 -25.90 11.09 8.29
CA THR A 21 -27.31 11.12 8.73
C THR A 21 -27.49 10.56 10.15
N ALA A 22 -26.86 9.40 10.45
CA ALA A 22 -27.00 8.73 11.73
C ALA A 22 -26.45 9.57 12.90
N HIS A 23 -25.42 10.38 12.66
CA HIS A 23 -24.78 11.23 13.68
C HIS A 23 -25.16 12.71 13.59
N GLY A 24 -26.08 13.08 12.69
CA GLY A 24 -26.62 14.44 12.58
C GLY A 24 -25.65 15.45 11.95
N TYR A 25 -24.73 15.01 11.11
CA TYR A 25 -23.85 15.91 10.35
C TYR A 25 -24.53 16.34 9.06
N PRO A 26 -24.66 17.66 8.81
CA PRO A 26 -25.34 18.16 7.62
C PRO A 26 -24.54 17.96 6.32
N CYS A 27 -23.23 17.84 6.42
CA CYS A 27 -22.31 17.65 5.29
C CYS A 27 -20.94 17.13 5.73
N LEU A 28 -20.09 16.79 4.78
CA LEU A 28 -18.73 16.29 5.01
C LEU A 28 -17.86 17.33 5.75
N ASP A 29 -18.00 18.62 5.43
CA ASP A 29 -17.24 19.69 6.09
C ASP A 29 -17.57 19.79 7.58
N ALA A 30 -18.84 19.63 7.94
CA ALA A 30 -19.25 19.59 9.35
C ALA A 30 -18.66 18.39 10.09
N LEU A 31 -18.55 17.23 9.43
CA LEU A 31 -17.88 16.04 9.95
C LEU A 31 -16.38 16.31 10.16
N HIS A 32 -15.70 16.92 9.19
CA HIS A 32 -14.29 17.30 9.31
C HIS A 32 -14.07 18.29 10.45
N ALA A 33 -14.92 19.30 10.57
CA ALA A 33 -14.84 20.26 11.66
C ALA A 33 -14.99 19.60 13.04
N CYS A 34 -15.94 18.65 13.17
CA CYS A 34 -16.11 17.88 14.40
C CYS A 34 -14.88 16.99 14.67
N ALA A 35 -14.39 16.27 13.67
CA ALA A 35 -13.23 15.40 13.83
C ALA A 35 -11.97 16.16 14.26
N ALA A 36 -11.80 17.39 13.78
CA ALA A 36 -10.68 18.27 14.17
C ALA A 36 -10.87 18.85 15.60
N ALA A 37 -12.08 19.29 15.95
CA ALA A 37 -12.35 19.96 17.22
C ALA A 37 -12.60 18.98 18.37
N GLN A 38 -13.16 17.81 18.07
CA GLN A 38 -13.61 16.80 19.04
C GLN A 38 -13.17 15.38 18.59
N PRO A 39 -11.86 15.09 18.45
CA PRO A 39 -11.40 13.81 17.90
C PRO A 39 -11.89 12.59 18.68
N GLU A 40 -11.97 12.67 20.00
CA GLU A 40 -12.46 11.54 20.81
C GLU A 40 -13.96 11.23 20.54
N ARG A 41 -14.78 12.26 20.31
CA ARG A 41 -16.18 12.09 19.93
C ARG A 41 -16.27 11.41 18.56
N PHE A 42 -15.55 11.93 17.57
CA PHE A 42 -15.56 11.40 16.22
C PHE A 42 -15.13 9.91 16.19
N TRP A 43 -14.01 9.57 16.84
CA TRP A 43 -13.53 8.19 16.83
C TRP A 43 -14.39 7.23 17.63
N ARG A 44 -15.11 7.70 18.65
CA ARG A 44 -16.14 6.91 19.33
C ARG A 44 -17.33 6.64 18.41
N GLU A 45 -17.78 7.63 17.66
CA GLU A 45 -18.86 7.45 16.68
C GLU A 45 -18.46 6.46 15.57
N VAL A 46 -17.21 6.52 15.10
CA VAL A 46 -16.66 5.55 14.13
C VAL A 46 -16.62 4.13 14.72
N GLU A 47 -16.11 3.97 15.93
CA GLU A 47 -16.03 2.68 16.61
C GLU A 47 -17.43 2.05 16.76
N GLN A 48 -18.40 2.85 17.17
CA GLN A 48 -19.80 2.42 17.30
C GLN A 48 -20.42 2.06 15.94
N ALA A 49 -20.19 2.86 14.91
CA ALA A 49 -20.69 2.58 13.55
C ALA A 49 -20.09 1.29 12.96
N LEU A 50 -18.85 0.96 13.30
CA LEU A 50 -18.19 -0.31 12.92
C LEU A 50 -18.65 -1.49 13.79
N GLY A 51 -19.33 -1.23 14.91
CA GLY A 51 -19.89 -2.23 15.79
C GLY A 51 -18.84 -3.08 16.51
N LEU A 52 -17.74 -2.47 16.97
CA LEU A 52 -16.73 -3.18 17.74
C LEU A 52 -17.32 -3.70 19.07
N ARG A 53 -17.03 -4.96 19.37
CA ARG A 53 -17.44 -5.63 20.62
C ARG A 53 -16.23 -5.68 21.55
N TRP A 54 -16.40 -5.06 22.72
CA TRP A 54 -15.41 -5.02 23.78
C TRP A 54 -15.63 -6.13 24.79
N ALA A 55 -14.59 -6.88 25.13
CA ALA A 55 -14.61 -7.80 26.27
C ALA A 55 -14.52 -7.02 27.59
N THR A 56 -13.65 -6.01 27.61
CA THR A 56 -13.54 -5.01 28.69
C THR A 56 -13.69 -3.62 28.06
N PRO A 57 -14.69 -2.82 28.39
CA PRO A 57 -14.85 -1.47 27.86
C PRO A 57 -13.65 -0.58 28.19
N TYR A 58 -13.25 0.26 27.22
CA TYR A 58 -12.18 1.23 27.43
C TYR A 58 -12.60 2.34 28.42
N GLN A 59 -11.63 2.92 29.11
CA GLN A 59 -11.82 4.01 30.04
C GLN A 59 -11.69 5.39 29.38
N ARG A 60 -10.82 5.49 28.37
CA ARG A 60 -10.58 6.71 27.57
C ARG A 60 -10.49 6.34 26.11
N VAL A 61 -11.07 7.20 25.25
CA VAL A 61 -10.97 7.02 23.78
C VAL A 61 -9.53 7.25 23.32
N CYS A 62 -8.89 8.32 23.84
CA CYS A 62 -7.49 8.63 23.56
C CYS A 62 -6.79 9.11 24.83
N ASP A 63 -5.61 8.58 25.11
CA ASP A 63 -4.74 9.03 26.17
C ASP A 63 -3.42 9.57 25.58
N LEU A 64 -3.19 10.87 25.78
CA LEU A 64 -2.03 11.61 25.27
C LEU A 64 -1.01 11.97 26.38
N ALA A 65 -1.01 11.25 27.50
CA ALA A 65 -0.09 11.53 28.62
C ALA A 65 1.39 11.52 28.22
N ARG A 66 1.76 10.74 27.17
CA ARG A 66 3.12 10.67 26.61
C ARG A 66 3.34 11.64 25.44
N GLY A 67 2.36 12.54 25.14
CA GLY A 67 2.38 13.45 23.99
C GLY A 67 1.79 12.87 22.71
N PRO A 68 1.65 13.70 21.66
CA PRO A 68 0.95 13.34 20.43
C PRO A 68 1.66 12.26 19.58
N ALA A 69 2.96 12.05 19.78
CA ALA A 69 3.71 10.98 19.12
C ALA A 69 3.40 9.58 19.67
N TRP A 70 2.81 9.49 20.86
CA TRP A 70 2.57 8.24 21.59
C TRP A 70 1.13 8.15 22.12
N PRO A 71 0.13 8.29 21.26
CA PRO A 71 -1.27 8.19 21.66
C PRO A 71 -1.59 6.73 22.03
N ARG A 72 -2.37 6.57 23.10
CA ARG A 72 -2.99 5.27 23.42
C ARG A 72 -4.48 5.35 23.16
N TRP A 73 -4.90 4.70 22.08
CA TRP A 73 -6.29 4.68 21.68
C TRP A 73 -7.05 3.58 22.40
N PHE A 74 -8.28 3.90 22.85
CA PHE A 74 -9.16 3.01 23.60
C PHE A 74 -8.49 2.44 24.87
N ALA A 75 -7.79 3.32 25.60
CA ALA A 75 -6.96 2.96 26.74
C ALA A 75 -7.78 2.24 27.84
N GLY A 76 -7.26 1.08 28.29
CA GLY A 76 -7.89 0.20 29.26
C GLY A 76 -8.97 -0.72 28.67
N GLY A 77 -9.23 -0.62 27.36
CA GLY A 77 -10.13 -1.54 26.66
C GLY A 77 -9.45 -2.84 26.26
N GLU A 78 -10.20 -3.93 26.25
CA GLU A 78 -9.79 -5.23 25.72
C GLU A 78 -10.82 -5.75 24.72
N LEU A 79 -10.37 -6.32 23.62
CA LEU A 79 -11.24 -6.91 22.61
C LEU A 79 -10.68 -8.24 22.11
N ASP A 80 -11.57 -9.17 21.78
CA ASP A 80 -11.25 -10.33 20.96
C ASP A 80 -11.35 -9.91 19.49
N LEU A 81 -10.20 -9.62 18.89
CA LEU A 81 -10.17 -9.14 17.50
C LEU A 81 -10.66 -10.22 16.53
N HIS A 82 -10.33 -11.50 16.76
CA HIS A 82 -10.80 -12.59 15.92
C HIS A 82 -12.34 -12.70 15.96
N ASP A 83 -12.97 -12.58 17.15
CA ASP A 83 -14.43 -12.57 17.25
C ASP A 83 -15.04 -11.40 16.46
N ASN A 84 -14.46 -10.21 16.59
CA ASN A 84 -14.91 -9.02 15.86
C ASN A 84 -14.83 -9.15 14.34
N LEU A 85 -13.84 -9.87 13.83
CA LEU A 85 -13.60 -10.02 12.39
C LEU A 85 -14.33 -11.23 11.79
N VAL A 86 -14.35 -12.35 12.50
CA VAL A 86 -14.75 -13.65 11.95
C VAL A 86 -15.82 -14.32 12.82
N GLY A 87 -15.57 -14.49 14.11
CA GLY A 87 -16.38 -15.33 14.99
C GLY A 87 -17.85 -14.92 15.05
N ARG A 88 -18.14 -13.60 15.15
CA ARG A 88 -19.52 -13.09 15.14
C ARG A 88 -20.30 -13.46 13.88
N ILE A 89 -19.64 -13.36 12.70
CA ILE A 89 -20.28 -13.67 11.41
C ILE A 89 -20.39 -15.17 11.21
N ALA A 90 -19.39 -15.95 11.64
CA ALA A 90 -19.45 -17.41 11.65
C ALA A 90 -20.64 -17.95 12.46
N CYS A 91 -21.03 -17.26 13.54
CA CYS A 91 -22.21 -17.58 14.33
C CYS A 91 -23.52 -17.15 13.65
N GLU A 92 -23.55 -15.96 13.03
CA GLU A 92 -24.76 -15.36 12.47
C GLU A 92 -25.09 -15.90 11.06
N ASP A 93 -24.07 -16.11 10.22
CA ASP A 93 -24.18 -16.53 8.81
C ASP A 93 -22.97 -17.40 8.41
N PRO A 94 -22.90 -18.66 8.94
CA PRO A 94 -21.72 -19.51 8.83
C PRO A 94 -21.29 -19.83 7.39
N GLN A 95 -22.26 -19.96 6.48
CA GLN A 95 -22.01 -20.31 5.08
C GLN A 95 -21.64 -19.12 4.18
N ARG A 96 -21.63 -17.91 4.74
CA ARG A 96 -21.26 -16.72 4.01
C ARG A 96 -19.80 -16.81 3.59
N PRO A 97 -19.47 -16.58 2.31
CA PRO A 97 -18.08 -16.55 1.87
C PRO A 97 -17.27 -15.48 2.61
N ALA A 98 -16.15 -15.88 3.21
CA ALA A 98 -15.19 -14.99 3.86
C ALA A 98 -14.00 -14.74 2.94
N LEU A 99 -13.41 -15.81 2.38
CA LEU A 99 -12.26 -15.73 1.47
C LEU A 99 -12.60 -16.43 0.16
N LEU A 100 -12.34 -15.76 -0.93
CA LEU A 100 -12.22 -16.32 -2.28
C LEU A 100 -10.74 -16.28 -2.65
N TRP A 101 -10.24 -17.31 -3.26
CA TRP A 101 -8.87 -17.36 -3.74
C TRP A 101 -8.82 -17.93 -5.14
N GLU A 102 -7.95 -17.35 -5.98
CA GLU A 102 -7.63 -17.89 -7.29
C GLU A 102 -6.11 -17.86 -7.52
N GLY A 103 -5.56 -18.99 -7.96
CA GLY A 103 -4.14 -19.15 -8.27
C GLY A 103 -3.79 -18.75 -9.70
N ASP A 104 -2.49 -18.64 -9.98
CA ASP A 104 -1.95 -18.40 -11.33
C ASP A 104 -2.36 -19.49 -12.33
N ASP A 105 -2.55 -20.71 -11.84
CA ASP A 105 -3.03 -21.89 -12.57
C ASP A 105 -4.57 -21.92 -12.76
N GLY A 106 -5.28 -20.93 -12.27
CA GLY A 106 -6.74 -20.87 -12.35
C GLY A 106 -7.47 -21.74 -11.33
N SER A 107 -6.76 -22.41 -10.42
CA SER A 107 -7.37 -23.14 -9.30
C SER A 107 -8.09 -22.16 -8.36
N VAL A 108 -9.24 -22.56 -7.81
CA VAL A 108 -10.09 -21.71 -6.96
C VAL A 108 -10.33 -22.42 -5.63
N ARG A 109 -10.25 -21.65 -4.53
CA ARG A 109 -10.68 -22.09 -3.20
C ARG A 109 -11.65 -21.07 -2.60
N VAL A 110 -12.60 -21.58 -1.83
CA VAL A 110 -13.58 -20.74 -1.10
C VAL A 110 -13.56 -21.18 0.36
N HIS A 111 -13.41 -20.22 1.26
CA HIS A 111 -13.63 -20.42 2.69
C HIS A 111 -14.85 -19.59 3.08
N ASP A 112 -15.86 -20.24 3.64
CA ASP A 112 -16.92 -19.51 4.34
C ASP A 112 -16.43 -19.07 5.73
N TYR A 113 -17.25 -18.26 6.41
CA TYR A 113 -16.87 -17.74 7.72
C TYR A 113 -16.72 -18.84 8.78
N ALA A 114 -17.50 -19.92 8.71
CA ALA A 114 -17.39 -21.04 9.64
C ALA A 114 -16.08 -21.82 9.44
N ALA A 115 -15.72 -22.09 8.18
CA ALA A 115 -14.45 -22.76 7.85
C ALA A 115 -13.25 -21.91 8.25
N LEU A 116 -13.31 -20.59 8.00
CA LEU A 116 -12.26 -19.66 8.41
C LEU A 116 -12.13 -19.59 9.93
N ASP A 117 -13.23 -19.53 10.68
CA ASP A 117 -13.23 -19.55 12.15
C ASP A 117 -12.59 -20.81 12.71
N ASP A 118 -13.00 -21.98 12.21
CA ASP A 118 -12.45 -23.28 12.67
C ASP A 118 -10.95 -23.39 12.38
N GLU A 119 -10.52 -23.03 11.17
CA GLU A 119 -9.11 -23.11 10.77
C GLU A 119 -8.23 -22.14 11.59
N VAL A 120 -8.67 -20.90 11.83
CA VAL A 120 -7.98 -19.94 12.68
C VAL A 120 -7.85 -20.44 14.11
N ARG A 121 -8.92 -21.01 14.68
CA ARG A 121 -8.92 -21.55 16.04
C ARG A 121 -7.99 -22.77 16.17
N ARG A 122 -7.97 -23.66 15.19
CA ARG A 122 -7.06 -24.83 15.15
C ARG A 122 -5.62 -24.36 15.00
N LEU A 123 -5.33 -23.46 14.06
CA LEU A 123 -3.98 -22.95 13.88
C LEU A 123 -3.48 -22.24 15.13
N ALA A 124 -4.31 -21.42 15.79
CA ALA A 124 -3.93 -20.80 17.06
C ALA A 124 -3.55 -21.83 18.13
N THR A 125 -4.29 -22.96 18.23
CA THR A 125 -3.91 -24.07 19.13
C THR A 125 -2.58 -24.68 18.73
N GLY A 126 -2.38 -24.93 17.42
CA GLY A 126 -1.16 -25.53 16.89
C GLY A 126 0.06 -24.65 17.14
N LEU A 127 -0.04 -23.35 16.87
CA LEU A 127 1.04 -22.38 17.14
C LEU A 127 1.37 -22.31 18.64
N ALA A 128 0.36 -22.29 19.52
CA ALA A 128 0.57 -22.34 20.97
C ALA A 128 1.27 -23.65 21.40
N GLY A 129 0.95 -24.78 20.74
CA GLY A 129 1.61 -26.08 20.92
C GLY A 129 3.09 -26.08 20.49
N LEU A 130 3.43 -25.27 19.49
CA LEU A 130 4.82 -25.01 19.07
C LEU A 130 5.55 -23.99 19.98
N GLY A 131 4.90 -23.53 21.04
CA GLY A 131 5.53 -22.64 22.04
C GLY A 131 5.25 -21.15 21.84
N VAL A 132 4.44 -20.73 20.84
CA VAL A 132 4.08 -19.33 20.64
C VAL A 132 3.21 -18.82 21.79
N ARG A 133 3.52 -17.65 22.32
CA ARG A 133 2.83 -16.94 23.39
C ARG A 133 2.47 -15.53 22.96
N SER A 134 1.61 -14.86 23.73
CA SER A 134 1.32 -13.44 23.55
C SER A 134 2.62 -12.62 23.56
N GLY A 135 2.76 -11.71 22.59
CA GLY A 135 3.96 -10.89 22.38
C GLY A 135 5.09 -11.57 21.60
N ASP A 136 5.03 -12.88 21.30
CA ASP A 136 6.00 -13.53 20.42
C ASP A 136 5.78 -13.09 18.97
N ARG A 137 6.85 -12.98 18.17
CA ARG A 137 6.80 -12.60 16.75
C ARG A 137 6.72 -13.86 15.91
N VAL A 138 5.69 -13.89 15.05
CA VAL A 138 5.45 -14.95 14.07
C VAL A 138 5.61 -14.37 12.67
N ALA A 139 6.71 -14.71 12.01
CA ALA A 139 6.95 -14.27 10.64
C ALA A 139 6.11 -15.07 9.65
N MET A 140 5.66 -14.40 8.59
CA MET A 140 4.81 -14.95 7.54
C MET A 140 5.45 -14.66 6.18
N TYR A 141 6.09 -15.65 5.58
CA TYR A 141 6.67 -15.58 4.25
C TYR A 141 5.82 -16.43 3.31
N LEU A 142 4.68 -15.85 2.90
CA LEU A 142 3.61 -16.52 2.16
C LEU A 142 3.20 -15.70 0.94
N PRO A 143 2.86 -16.34 -0.19
CA PRO A 143 2.17 -15.65 -1.29
C PRO A 143 0.74 -15.31 -0.88
N MET A 144 -0.04 -14.70 -1.79
CA MET A 144 -1.45 -14.34 -1.54
C MET A 144 -2.35 -15.57 -1.57
N VAL A 145 -2.17 -16.46 -0.57
CA VAL A 145 -2.98 -17.66 -0.34
C VAL A 145 -3.89 -17.48 0.87
N PRO A 146 -4.99 -18.25 1.02
CA PRO A 146 -5.88 -18.16 2.18
C PRO A 146 -5.16 -18.34 3.51
N GLU A 147 -4.18 -19.22 3.56
CA GLU A 147 -3.36 -19.47 4.76
C GLU A 147 -2.65 -18.22 5.28
N ALA A 148 -2.33 -17.25 4.40
CA ALA A 148 -1.73 -16.00 4.83
C ALA A 148 -2.70 -15.17 5.70
N ALA A 149 -4.00 -15.12 5.33
CA ALA A 149 -5.02 -14.49 6.16
C ALA A 149 -5.26 -15.27 7.46
N VAL A 150 -5.31 -16.61 7.38
CA VAL A 150 -5.51 -17.48 8.55
C VAL A 150 -4.38 -17.30 9.57
N VAL A 151 -3.11 -17.26 9.14
CA VAL A 151 -1.96 -17.06 10.05
C VAL A 151 -2.03 -15.70 10.72
N LEU A 152 -2.36 -14.64 9.97
CA LEU A 152 -2.49 -13.28 10.54
C LEU A 152 -3.58 -13.21 11.60
N LEU A 153 -4.74 -13.84 11.34
CA LEU A 153 -5.85 -13.93 12.29
C LEU A 153 -5.54 -14.82 13.51
N ALA A 154 -4.81 -15.92 13.31
CA ALA A 154 -4.38 -16.79 14.40
C ALA A 154 -3.37 -16.09 15.32
N CYS A 155 -2.46 -15.28 14.76
CA CYS A 155 -1.59 -14.42 15.56
C CYS A 155 -2.39 -13.41 16.39
N ALA A 156 -3.36 -12.72 15.78
CA ALA A 156 -4.24 -11.78 16.47
C ALA A 156 -4.99 -12.47 17.62
N ARG A 157 -5.50 -13.69 17.40
CA ARG A 157 -6.20 -14.46 18.42
C ARG A 157 -5.29 -14.89 19.60
N LEU A 158 -4.00 -15.12 19.34
CA LEU A 158 -3.03 -15.50 20.38
C LEU A 158 -2.45 -14.29 21.11
N GLY A 159 -2.65 -13.08 20.61
CA GLY A 159 -1.89 -11.89 21.00
C GLY A 159 -0.43 -11.97 20.57
N ALA A 160 -0.08 -12.87 19.64
CA ALA A 160 1.21 -12.90 18.99
C ALA A 160 1.31 -11.79 17.95
N ILE A 161 2.51 -11.29 17.73
CA ILE A 161 2.76 -10.20 16.78
C ILE A 161 3.03 -10.80 15.42
N GLY A 162 2.08 -10.61 14.47
CA GLY A 162 2.24 -11.03 13.08
C GLY A 162 3.32 -10.20 12.39
N LEU A 163 4.16 -10.88 11.60
CA LEU A 163 5.23 -10.25 10.83
C LEU A 163 5.11 -10.63 9.35
N PRO A 164 4.18 -9.99 8.60
CA PRO A 164 4.04 -10.25 7.17
C PRO A 164 5.29 -9.82 6.41
N LEU A 165 5.84 -10.75 5.62
CA LEU A 165 7.00 -10.53 4.76
C LEU A 165 6.57 -10.60 3.30
N PHE A 166 7.14 -9.74 2.47
CA PHE A 166 6.86 -9.74 1.04
C PHE A 166 7.29 -11.07 0.41
N SER A 167 6.37 -11.74 -0.28
CA SER A 167 6.59 -13.05 -0.90
C SER A 167 7.73 -13.08 -1.92
N GLY A 168 8.15 -11.92 -2.39
CA GLY A 168 9.24 -11.76 -3.32
C GLY A 168 10.62 -11.54 -2.71
N TYR A 169 10.77 -11.56 -1.39
CA TYR A 169 12.08 -11.43 -0.77
C TYR A 169 12.96 -12.66 -1.01
N GLY A 170 14.27 -12.43 -1.21
CA GLY A 170 15.29 -13.47 -1.11
C GLY A 170 15.71 -13.71 0.34
N ALA A 171 16.54 -14.73 0.57
CA ALA A 171 16.97 -15.19 1.88
C ALA A 171 17.55 -14.08 2.78
N ASP A 172 18.36 -13.18 2.21
CA ASP A 172 18.99 -12.09 2.99
C ASP A 172 17.96 -11.11 3.55
N ALA A 173 16.96 -10.78 2.76
CA ALA A 173 15.88 -9.90 3.18
C ALA A 173 15.01 -10.53 4.26
N VAL A 174 14.68 -11.80 4.12
CA VAL A 174 13.93 -12.57 5.11
C VAL A 174 14.77 -12.67 6.41
N ALA A 175 16.04 -13.08 6.32
CA ALA A 175 16.94 -13.23 7.47
C ALA A 175 17.07 -11.93 8.27
N SER A 176 17.30 -10.81 7.59
CA SER A 176 17.42 -9.49 8.24
C SER A 176 16.19 -9.14 9.08
N ARG A 177 14.98 -9.46 8.60
CA ARG A 177 13.74 -9.16 9.32
C ARG A 177 13.46 -10.14 10.45
N LEU A 178 13.82 -11.43 10.27
CA LEU A 178 13.76 -12.42 11.34
C LEU A 178 14.68 -12.04 12.50
N GLN A 179 15.90 -11.57 12.20
CA GLN A 179 16.88 -11.13 13.19
C GLN A 179 16.42 -9.85 13.90
N ASP A 180 16.03 -8.83 13.16
CA ASP A 180 15.62 -7.53 13.71
C ASP A 180 14.38 -7.66 14.62
N SER A 181 13.40 -8.48 14.22
CA SER A 181 12.21 -8.73 15.04
C SER A 181 12.44 -9.74 16.18
N GLY A 182 13.49 -10.54 16.10
CA GLY A 182 13.66 -11.71 16.95
C GLY A 182 12.51 -12.70 16.77
N ALA A 183 12.14 -13.00 15.53
CA ALA A 183 11.03 -13.90 15.21
C ALA A 183 11.28 -15.31 15.76
N LYS A 184 10.31 -15.85 16.50
CA LYS A 184 10.35 -17.15 17.12
C LYS A 184 9.89 -18.27 16.19
N LEU A 185 8.94 -17.94 15.30
CA LEU A 185 8.36 -18.90 14.36
C LEU A 185 8.25 -18.26 12.98
N LEU A 186 8.49 -19.06 11.94
CA LEU A 186 8.30 -18.68 10.54
C LEU A 186 7.24 -19.60 9.91
N VAL A 187 6.18 -19.01 9.35
CA VAL A 187 5.28 -19.72 8.44
C VAL A 187 5.68 -19.37 7.02
N CYS A 188 5.98 -20.35 6.19
CA CYS A 188 6.35 -20.14 4.78
C CYS A 188 5.59 -21.09 3.86
N ALA A 189 5.53 -20.77 2.56
CA ALA A 189 5.08 -21.72 1.53
C ALA A 189 6.26 -22.55 1.00
N ASP A 190 5.97 -23.72 0.46
CA ASP A 190 6.95 -24.49 -0.34
C ASP A 190 7.35 -23.70 -1.60
N GLY A 191 6.42 -22.93 -2.16
CA GLY A 191 6.61 -22.06 -3.30
C GLY A 191 5.28 -21.54 -3.81
N TYR A 192 5.28 -20.93 -4.98
CA TYR A 192 4.07 -20.45 -5.67
C TYR A 192 4.27 -20.41 -7.19
N LEU A 193 3.17 -20.19 -7.93
CA LEU A 193 3.23 -20.03 -9.37
C LEU A 193 3.23 -18.56 -9.76
N ARG A 194 4.09 -18.19 -10.71
CA ARG A 194 4.11 -16.85 -11.32
C ARG A 194 4.35 -17.00 -12.82
N ARG A 195 3.42 -16.56 -13.65
CA ARG A 195 3.43 -16.74 -15.11
C ARG A 195 3.68 -18.18 -15.52
N GLY A 196 3.00 -19.11 -14.85
CA GLY A 196 3.13 -20.56 -15.06
C GLY A 196 4.44 -21.18 -14.59
N ARG A 197 5.35 -20.40 -13.96
CA ARG A 197 6.64 -20.90 -13.44
C ARG A 197 6.59 -21.05 -11.92
N GLN A 198 7.22 -22.09 -11.43
CA GLN A 198 7.39 -22.27 -9.99
C GLN A 198 8.47 -21.33 -9.44
N VAL A 199 8.16 -20.70 -8.29
CA VAL A 199 9.09 -19.90 -7.50
C VAL A 199 9.32 -20.64 -6.19
N ASP A 200 10.57 -21.00 -5.91
CA ASP A 200 10.96 -21.66 -4.66
C ASP A 200 10.95 -20.65 -3.50
N MET A 201 10.13 -20.91 -2.48
CA MET A 201 10.14 -20.14 -1.24
C MET A 201 10.76 -20.90 -0.09
N LEU A 202 10.63 -22.21 -0.05
CA LEU A 202 11.14 -23.03 1.06
C LEU A 202 12.67 -23.00 1.11
N GLY A 203 13.34 -23.07 -0.05
CA GLY A 203 14.79 -22.93 -0.13
C GLY A 203 15.26 -21.57 0.40
N GLU A 204 14.58 -20.47 0.03
CA GLU A 204 14.87 -19.13 0.55
C GLU A 204 14.61 -19.05 2.07
N ALA A 205 13.49 -19.60 2.54
CA ALA A 205 13.12 -19.60 3.96
C ALA A 205 14.14 -20.36 4.81
N ARG A 206 14.61 -21.51 4.37
CA ARG A 206 15.62 -22.33 5.07
C ARG A 206 16.96 -21.60 5.18
N ARG A 207 17.47 -21.02 4.08
CA ARG A 207 18.70 -20.20 4.08
C ARG A 207 18.58 -18.98 5.01
N ALA A 208 17.40 -18.38 5.08
CA ALA A 208 17.15 -17.27 6.01
C ALA A 208 17.13 -17.75 7.47
N ALA A 209 16.49 -18.90 7.74
CA ALA A 209 16.37 -19.50 9.06
C ALA A 209 17.73 -19.88 9.67
N GLU A 210 18.68 -20.37 8.85
CA GLU A 210 20.06 -20.66 9.30
C GLU A 210 20.74 -19.46 9.97
N ARG A 211 20.31 -18.24 9.61
CA ARG A 211 20.87 -16.98 10.10
C ARG A 211 20.01 -16.33 11.20
N ALA A 212 18.92 -16.97 11.61
CA ALA A 212 17.96 -16.44 12.58
C ALA A 212 17.99 -17.28 13.88
N PRO A 213 18.92 -17.05 14.80
CA PRO A 213 19.14 -17.92 15.97
C PRO A 213 17.96 -17.95 16.96
N ALA A 214 17.07 -16.96 16.91
CA ALA A 214 15.87 -16.93 17.74
C ALA A 214 14.75 -17.82 17.22
N LEU A 215 14.87 -18.34 15.98
CA LEU A 215 13.83 -19.15 15.34
C LEU A 215 13.81 -20.56 15.96
N GLU A 216 12.66 -20.97 16.50
CA GLU A 216 12.47 -22.28 17.13
C GLU A 216 11.68 -23.25 16.23
N ALA A 217 10.82 -22.75 15.35
CA ALA A 217 9.99 -23.56 14.49
C ALA A 217 9.71 -22.91 13.12
N MET A 218 9.51 -23.77 12.12
CA MET A 218 9.03 -23.41 10.77
C MET A 218 7.80 -24.24 10.44
N VAL A 219 6.74 -23.58 9.98
CA VAL A 219 5.51 -24.21 9.51
C VAL A 219 5.41 -24.00 7.99
N VAL A 220 5.28 -25.10 7.24
CA VAL A 220 5.33 -25.06 5.77
C VAL A 220 3.96 -25.34 5.17
N VAL A 221 3.48 -24.41 4.36
CA VAL A 221 2.26 -24.52 3.54
C VAL A 221 2.59 -25.16 2.21
N ALA A 222 1.95 -26.28 1.88
CA ALA A 222 2.11 -27.01 0.62
C ALA A 222 1.27 -26.40 -0.50
N ARG A 223 1.74 -25.32 -1.12
CA ARG A 223 1.05 -24.65 -2.24
C ARG A 223 1.31 -25.35 -3.58
N LEU A 224 2.51 -25.84 -3.80
CA LEU A 224 2.89 -26.53 -5.05
C LEU A 224 2.56 -28.02 -5.06
N GLY A 225 1.96 -28.53 -3.97
CA GLY A 225 1.52 -29.94 -3.89
C GLY A 225 2.64 -30.89 -3.56
N GLY A 226 3.71 -30.46 -2.96
CA GLY A 226 4.81 -31.28 -2.51
C GLY A 226 4.39 -32.22 -1.38
N GLY A 227 4.74 -33.50 -1.54
CA GLY A 227 4.70 -34.49 -0.46
C GLY A 227 5.69 -34.14 0.67
N ARG A 228 6.16 -35.13 1.42
CA ARG A 228 7.18 -34.92 2.47
C ARG A 228 8.38 -34.15 1.89
N TRP A 229 8.61 -32.96 2.43
CA TRP A 229 9.86 -32.26 2.17
C TRP A 229 11.02 -33.01 2.79
N PRO A 230 12.18 -33.09 2.12
CA PRO A 230 13.35 -33.71 2.74
C PRO A 230 13.65 -33.01 4.05
N GLU A 231 13.92 -33.80 5.10
CA GLU A 231 14.37 -33.27 6.38
C GLU A 231 15.58 -32.37 6.15
N HIS A 232 15.51 -31.16 6.69
CA HIS A 232 16.63 -30.22 6.64
C HIS A 232 17.61 -30.61 7.74
N GLY A 233 18.70 -31.26 7.41
CA GLY A 233 19.83 -31.67 8.22
C GLY A 233 19.82 -31.35 9.73
N ALA A 234 20.93 -30.95 10.31
CA ALA A 234 21.02 -30.57 11.74
C ALA A 234 20.54 -29.11 11.96
N ALA A 235 19.28 -28.79 11.59
CA ALA A 235 18.68 -27.49 11.82
C ALA A 235 18.42 -27.26 13.33
N HIS A 236 18.58 -26.02 13.79
CA HIS A 236 18.27 -25.65 15.18
C HIS A 236 16.77 -25.38 15.40
N TRP A 237 15.95 -25.40 14.33
CA TRP A 237 14.49 -25.25 14.38
C TRP A 237 13.78 -26.56 13.99
N ARG A 238 12.51 -26.68 14.39
CA ARG A 238 11.62 -27.77 14.01
C ARG A 238 10.79 -27.40 12.79
N GLU A 239 10.70 -28.25 11.79
CA GLU A 239 9.78 -28.09 10.64
C GLU A 239 8.51 -28.91 10.85
N THR A 240 7.36 -28.34 10.47
CA THR A 240 6.04 -28.97 10.54
C THR A 240 5.20 -28.56 9.34
N ALA A 241 4.46 -29.51 8.74
CA ALA A 241 3.50 -29.19 7.71
C ALA A 241 2.32 -28.42 8.30
N TYR A 242 1.90 -27.34 7.64
CA TYR A 242 0.75 -26.52 8.04
C TYR A 242 -0.51 -27.38 8.20
N ARG A 243 -0.80 -28.22 7.22
CA ARG A 243 -1.96 -29.09 7.22
C ARG A 243 -1.98 -30.02 8.42
N ASP A 244 -0.87 -30.69 8.68
CA ASP A 244 -0.75 -31.58 9.83
C ASP A 244 -0.96 -30.85 11.16
N LEU A 245 -0.44 -29.62 11.26
CA LEU A 245 -0.58 -28.80 12.46
C LEU A 245 -2.06 -28.42 12.69
N VAL A 246 -2.78 -28.01 11.64
CA VAL A 246 -4.21 -27.67 11.73
C VAL A 246 -5.07 -28.89 12.03
N GLU A 247 -4.88 -30.01 11.30
CA GLU A 247 -5.70 -31.21 11.44
C GLU A 247 -5.55 -31.89 12.81
N ARG A 248 -4.35 -31.85 13.41
CA ARG A 248 -4.09 -32.43 14.74
C ARG A 248 -4.49 -31.55 15.90
N SER A 249 -4.74 -30.28 15.66
CA SER A 249 -5.07 -29.32 16.70
C SER A 249 -6.58 -29.23 16.90
N ALA A 250 -7.02 -29.28 18.14
CA ALA A 250 -8.44 -28.97 18.47
C ALA A 250 -8.67 -27.47 18.36
N PRO A 251 -9.86 -27.03 17.88
CA PRO A 251 -10.15 -25.60 17.81
C PRO A 251 -10.21 -24.97 19.21
N ARG A 252 -9.39 -23.93 19.43
CA ARG A 252 -9.35 -23.23 20.71
C ARG A 252 -10.69 -22.53 20.97
N GLN A 253 -11.36 -22.98 22.01
CA GLN A 253 -12.65 -22.40 22.43
C GLN A 253 -12.47 -21.17 23.34
N GLY A 254 -13.57 -20.42 23.51
CA GLY A 254 -13.63 -19.24 24.37
C GLY A 254 -13.03 -17.97 23.73
N ALA A 255 -13.29 -16.85 24.38
CA ALA A 255 -12.75 -15.55 24.00
C ALA A 255 -11.26 -15.47 24.29
N ALA A 256 -10.55 -14.70 23.50
CA ALA A 256 -9.13 -14.40 23.66
C ALA A 256 -8.89 -12.88 23.57
N PRO A 257 -9.36 -12.10 24.57
CA PRO A 257 -9.25 -10.64 24.53
C PRO A 257 -7.80 -10.21 24.77
N HIS A 258 -7.42 -9.14 24.06
CA HIS A 258 -6.13 -8.45 24.22
C HIS A 258 -6.38 -6.96 24.37
N ALA A 259 -5.43 -6.26 25.03
CA ALA A 259 -5.52 -4.82 25.18
C ALA A 259 -5.60 -4.12 23.81
N ALA A 260 -6.41 -3.09 23.71
CA ALA A 260 -6.63 -2.32 22.49
C ALA A 260 -5.34 -1.78 21.86
N ASP A 261 -4.42 -1.37 22.71
CA ASP A 261 -3.10 -0.81 22.33
C ASP A 261 -1.97 -1.84 22.32
N ALA A 262 -2.26 -3.14 22.52
CA ALA A 262 -1.26 -4.20 22.38
C ALA A 262 -0.76 -4.30 20.92
N PRO A 263 0.53 -4.59 20.68
CA PRO A 263 1.06 -4.81 19.35
C PRO A 263 0.34 -5.97 18.64
N LEU A 264 -0.17 -5.69 17.43
CA LEU A 264 -0.85 -6.66 16.56
C LEU A 264 0.11 -7.24 15.52
N MET A 265 0.86 -6.36 14.89
CA MET A 265 1.78 -6.73 13.80
C MET A 265 2.91 -5.73 13.65
N ILE A 266 3.98 -6.17 12.98
CA ILE A 266 5.10 -5.34 12.52
C ILE A 266 5.14 -5.41 11.00
N LEU A 267 5.01 -4.27 10.34
CA LEU A 267 5.18 -4.14 8.89
C LEU A 267 6.51 -3.46 8.58
N TYR A 268 7.35 -4.13 7.79
CA TYR A 268 8.64 -3.58 7.39
C TYR A 268 8.53 -2.71 6.15
N THR A 269 9.06 -1.49 6.23
CA THR A 269 9.21 -0.57 5.10
C THR A 269 10.68 -0.36 4.75
N SER A 270 10.94 -0.04 3.48
CA SER A 270 12.29 0.36 3.05
C SER A 270 12.65 1.70 3.66
N GLY A 271 13.63 1.73 4.56
CA GLY A 271 14.14 2.99 5.11
C GLY A 271 15.01 3.76 4.11
N THR A 272 14.96 5.08 4.15
CA THR A 272 15.86 5.95 3.37
C THR A 272 17.34 5.73 3.70
N THR A 273 17.64 5.24 4.92
CA THR A 273 19.00 4.93 5.43
C THR A 273 19.48 3.52 5.11
N GLY A 274 18.72 2.71 4.36
CA GLY A 274 19.09 1.34 3.98
C GLY A 274 18.77 0.24 5.02
N ARG A 275 18.46 0.58 6.30
CA ARG A 275 17.94 -0.39 7.27
C ARG A 275 16.41 -0.40 7.25
N PRO A 276 15.75 -1.57 7.17
CA PRO A 276 14.30 -1.65 7.25
C PRO A 276 13.76 -1.00 8.53
N LYS A 277 12.54 -0.41 8.44
CA LYS A 277 11.81 0.12 9.59
C LYS A 277 10.69 -0.84 9.94
N GLY A 278 10.71 -1.42 11.13
CA GLY A 278 9.63 -2.28 11.62
C GLY A 278 8.51 -1.43 12.24
N VAL A 279 7.48 -1.14 11.48
CA VAL A 279 6.35 -0.30 11.91
C VAL A 279 5.39 -1.12 12.75
N VAL A 280 5.14 -0.72 14.00
CA VAL A 280 4.26 -1.44 14.93
C VAL A 280 2.84 -0.92 14.86
N HIS A 281 1.89 -1.81 14.67
CA HIS A 281 0.45 -1.53 14.70
C HIS A 281 -0.26 -2.24 15.86
N THR A 282 -1.37 -1.66 16.34
CA THR A 282 -2.10 -2.12 17.53
C THR A 282 -3.39 -2.86 17.17
N HIS A 283 -3.89 -3.68 18.13
CA HIS A 283 -5.06 -4.55 17.99
C HIS A 283 -6.35 -3.81 17.64
N ALA A 284 -6.61 -2.64 18.21
CA ALA A 284 -7.80 -1.86 17.87
C ALA A 284 -7.50 -0.86 16.75
N GLY A 285 -6.32 -0.23 16.76
CA GLY A 285 -6.04 0.94 15.92
C GLY A 285 -6.03 0.66 14.43
N PHE A 286 -5.24 -0.32 13.99
CA PHE A 286 -5.11 -0.63 12.57
C PHE A 286 -6.42 -1.19 11.96
N PRO A 287 -7.09 -2.19 12.55
CA PRO A 287 -8.34 -2.70 12.01
C PRO A 287 -9.44 -1.65 11.92
N LEU A 288 -9.57 -0.80 12.95
CA LEU A 288 -10.55 0.27 12.98
C LEU A 288 -10.30 1.30 11.87
N LYS A 289 -9.03 1.74 11.71
CA LYS A 289 -8.67 2.70 10.64
C LYS A 289 -8.90 2.12 9.26
N ALA A 290 -8.49 0.87 9.02
CA ALA A 290 -8.72 0.19 7.75
C ALA A 290 -10.22 0.07 7.41
N ALA A 291 -11.04 -0.32 8.38
CA ALA A 291 -12.49 -0.43 8.20
C ALA A 291 -13.19 0.93 8.04
N GLN A 292 -12.71 1.97 8.74
CA GLN A 292 -13.20 3.34 8.59
C GLN A 292 -12.92 3.87 7.18
N ASP A 293 -11.72 3.66 6.64
CA ASP A 293 -11.39 4.04 5.27
C ASP A 293 -12.29 3.32 4.25
N MET A 294 -12.47 2.01 4.42
CA MET A 294 -13.35 1.20 3.58
C MET A 294 -14.80 1.68 3.64
N MET A 295 -15.29 2.04 4.83
CA MET A 295 -16.64 2.55 5.02
C MET A 295 -16.83 3.91 4.38
N MET A 296 -15.94 4.87 4.69
CA MET A 296 -16.18 6.28 4.35
C MET A 296 -15.69 6.66 2.96
N ALA A 297 -14.53 6.13 2.51
CA ALA A 297 -13.98 6.49 1.21
C ALA A 297 -14.44 5.54 0.11
N PHE A 298 -14.41 4.23 0.36
CA PHE A 298 -14.67 3.20 -0.64
C PHE A 298 -16.13 2.73 -0.70
N ASP A 299 -16.98 3.10 0.24
CA ASP A 299 -18.38 2.63 0.32
C ASP A 299 -18.50 1.10 0.45
N VAL A 300 -17.59 0.48 1.19
CA VAL A 300 -17.66 -0.96 1.43
C VAL A 300 -18.80 -1.30 2.39
N LYS A 301 -19.72 -2.11 1.90
CA LYS A 301 -20.90 -2.61 2.63
C LYS A 301 -20.70 -4.05 3.10
N PRO A 302 -21.41 -4.50 4.14
CA PRO A 302 -21.46 -5.91 4.48
C PRO A 302 -21.87 -6.74 3.24
N ARG A 303 -21.20 -7.88 3.02
CA ARG A 303 -21.38 -8.79 1.88
C ARG A 303 -20.78 -8.30 0.54
N ASP A 304 -20.15 -7.14 0.48
CA ASP A 304 -19.36 -6.75 -0.69
C ASP A 304 -18.20 -7.74 -0.90
N ARG A 305 -17.74 -7.83 -2.14
CA ARG A 305 -16.60 -8.67 -2.54
C ARG A 305 -15.45 -7.78 -2.96
N ILE A 306 -14.38 -7.80 -2.16
CA ILE A 306 -13.25 -6.88 -2.32
C ILE A 306 -12.02 -7.65 -2.75
N GLY A 307 -11.41 -7.24 -3.87
CA GLY A 307 -10.09 -7.69 -4.30
C GLY A 307 -9.11 -6.52 -4.33
N TRP A 308 -7.87 -6.78 -3.98
CA TRP A 308 -6.77 -5.82 -4.15
C TRP A 308 -5.55 -6.54 -4.69
N ILE A 309 -4.97 -6.03 -5.77
CA ILE A 309 -3.74 -6.59 -6.33
C ILE A 309 -2.56 -6.11 -5.49
N THR A 310 -2.18 -6.92 -4.53
CA THR A 310 -1.16 -6.61 -3.51
C THR A 310 -0.44 -7.87 -3.01
N ASP A 311 0.28 -7.74 -1.92
CA ASP A 311 0.98 -8.82 -1.19
C ASP A 311 0.82 -8.59 0.31
N MET A 312 0.87 -9.66 1.13
CA MET A 312 0.74 -9.53 2.59
C MET A 312 1.87 -8.72 3.22
N GLY A 313 3.06 -8.72 2.63
CA GLY A 313 4.19 -7.91 3.10
C GLY A 313 4.07 -6.41 2.84
N TRP A 314 3.01 -5.96 2.17
CA TRP A 314 2.66 -4.55 1.98
C TRP A 314 1.43 -4.19 2.81
N MET A 315 1.33 -2.93 3.24
CA MET A 315 0.25 -2.44 4.09
C MET A 315 -1.15 -2.81 3.56
N MET A 316 -1.35 -2.80 2.23
CA MET A 316 -2.65 -3.10 1.63
C MET A 316 -3.08 -4.56 1.77
N GLY A 317 -2.18 -5.51 2.04
CA GLY A 317 -2.54 -6.90 2.35
C GLY A 317 -3.27 -7.01 3.70
N PRO A 318 -2.63 -6.69 4.83
CA PRO A 318 -3.30 -6.63 6.12
C PRO A 318 -4.49 -5.65 6.16
N TRP A 319 -4.42 -4.51 5.45
CA TRP A 319 -5.53 -3.57 5.32
C TRP A 319 -6.77 -4.25 4.73
N LEU A 320 -6.59 -5.04 3.65
CA LEU A 320 -7.67 -5.83 3.05
C LEU A 320 -8.24 -6.84 4.04
N VAL A 321 -7.37 -7.58 4.76
CA VAL A 321 -7.81 -8.62 5.70
C VAL A 321 -8.57 -8.01 6.88
N PHE A 322 -7.96 -7.10 7.62
CA PHE A 322 -8.57 -6.56 8.84
C PHE A 322 -9.75 -5.64 8.53
N GLY A 323 -9.59 -4.71 7.60
CA GLY A 323 -10.66 -3.78 7.24
C GLY A 323 -11.85 -4.47 6.59
N GLY A 324 -11.60 -5.35 5.62
CA GLY A 324 -12.65 -6.05 4.89
C GLY A 324 -13.45 -7.02 5.77
N LEU A 325 -12.79 -7.81 6.63
CA LEU A 325 -13.49 -8.71 7.54
C LEU A 325 -14.26 -7.95 8.63
N LEU A 326 -13.72 -6.83 9.15
CA LEU A 326 -14.44 -6.00 10.10
C LEU A 326 -15.71 -5.39 9.48
N ARG A 327 -15.67 -5.04 8.18
CA ARG A 327 -16.86 -4.64 7.41
C ARG A 327 -17.78 -5.80 7.05
N GLY A 328 -17.40 -7.05 7.35
CA GLY A 328 -18.16 -8.24 6.99
C GLY A 328 -18.21 -8.48 5.48
N ALA A 329 -17.19 -8.09 4.76
CA ALA A 329 -17.03 -8.35 3.34
C ALA A 329 -16.45 -9.73 3.04
N THR A 330 -16.53 -10.16 1.79
CA THR A 330 -15.81 -11.31 1.25
C THR A 330 -14.52 -10.82 0.60
N LEU A 331 -13.38 -11.38 0.97
CA LEU A 331 -12.08 -10.99 0.44
C LEU A 331 -11.69 -11.87 -0.74
N MET A 332 -11.21 -11.26 -1.82
CA MET A 332 -10.58 -11.95 -2.94
C MET A 332 -9.06 -11.86 -2.82
N LEU A 333 -8.41 -12.98 -2.64
CA LEU A 333 -6.97 -13.14 -2.64
C LEU A 333 -6.55 -13.73 -3.99
N PHE A 334 -5.60 -13.11 -4.65
CA PHE A 334 -5.12 -13.54 -5.96
C PHE A 334 -3.63 -13.83 -5.94
N GLU A 335 -3.27 -15.08 -6.19
CA GLU A 335 -1.89 -15.50 -6.41
C GLU A 335 -1.65 -15.63 -7.91
N GLY A 336 -0.95 -14.69 -8.49
CA GLY A 336 -0.66 -14.71 -9.93
C GLY A 336 -0.28 -13.32 -10.44
N THR A 337 -0.22 -13.22 -11.77
CA THR A 337 -0.01 -11.96 -12.46
C THR A 337 -1.28 -11.50 -13.18
N PRO A 338 -1.68 -10.24 -13.02
CA PRO A 338 -2.97 -9.74 -13.50
C PRO A 338 -3.10 -9.67 -15.03
N ASP A 339 -1.99 -9.85 -15.75
CA ASP A 339 -1.88 -9.82 -17.20
C ASP A 339 -1.50 -11.19 -17.81
N HIS A 340 -1.50 -12.28 -17.03
CA HIS A 340 -1.13 -13.62 -17.48
C HIS A 340 -2.21 -14.64 -17.12
N PRO A 341 -2.54 -15.60 -18.02
CA PRO A 341 -1.96 -15.85 -19.35
C PRO A 341 -2.49 -14.90 -20.46
N ARG A 342 -3.41 -14.00 -20.12
CA ARG A 342 -4.03 -13.06 -21.07
C ARG A 342 -4.00 -11.64 -20.49
N PRO A 343 -3.90 -10.59 -21.32
CA PRO A 343 -3.91 -9.21 -20.86
C PRO A 343 -5.16 -8.80 -20.07
N ASP A 344 -6.33 -9.40 -20.36
CA ASP A 344 -7.60 -9.14 -19.69
C ASP A 344 -7.85 -10.00 -18.43
N ARG A 345 -6.83 -10.73 -17.96
CA ARG A 345 -6.92 -11.67 -16.83
C ARG A 345 -7.52 -11.06 -15.57
N LEU A 346 -7.12 -9.82 -15.25
CA LEU A 346 -7.63 -9.09 -14.08
C LEU A 346 -9.15 -8.89 -14.15
N TRP A 347 -9.67 -8.54 -15.33
CA TRP A 347 -11.09 -8.30 -15.53
C TRP A 347 -11.88 -9.60 -15.51
N GLN A 348 -11.31 -10.69 -16.05
CA GLN A 348 -11.90 -12.02 -15.95
C GLN A 348 -12.02 -12.48 -14.49
N LEU A 349 -10.98 -12.25 -13.67
CA LEU A 349 -11.00 -12.50 -12.23
C LEU A 349 -12.14 -11.71 -11.55
N ALA A 350 -12.20 -10.40 -11.81
CA ALA A 350 -13.23 -9.53 -11.23
C ALA A 350 -14.64 -9.98 -11.60
N GLY A 351 -14.85 -10.33 -12.87
CA GLY A 351 -16.15 -10.82 -13.36
C GLY A 351 -16.53 -12.18 -12.80
N ARG A 352 -15.62 -13.17 -12.85
CA ARG A 352 -15.83 -14.52 -12.34
C ARG A 352 -16.26 -14.51 -10.88
N HIS A 353 -15.57 -13.76 -10.06
CA HIS A 353 -15.84 -13.67 -8.62
C HIS A 353 -16.84 -12.58 -8.25
N ARG A 354 -17.40 -11.87 -9.24
CA ARG A 354 -18.40 -10.80 -9.05
C ARG A 354 -17.92 -9.78 -8.02
N LEU A 355 -16.68 -9.29 -8.20
CA LEU A 355 -16.12 -8.29 -7.30
C LEU A 355 -16.93 -7.00 -7.36
N THR A 356 -17.18 -6.40 -6.21
CA THR A 356 -17.80 -5.07 -6.07
C THR A 356 -16.76 -3.97 -5.98
N HIS A 357 -15.56 -4.31 -5.48
CA HIS A 357 -14.43 -3.41 -5.33
C HIS A 357 -13.16 -4.08 -5.86
N LEU A 358 -12.38 -3.33 -6.62
CA LEU A 358 -11.11 -3.81 -7.17
C LEU A 358 -10.02 -2.74 -6.99
N GLY A 359 -9.00 -3.07 -6.21
CA GLY A 359 -7.83 -2.22 -6.00
C GLY A 359 -6.68 -2.58 -6.94
N LEU A 360 -6.06 -1.56 -7.55
CA LEU A 360 -4.91 -1.70 -8.44
C LEU A 360 -3.99 -0.48 -8.36
N SER A 361 -2.72 -0.64 -8.71
CA SER A 361 -1.78 0.47 -8.79
C SER A 361 -1.90 1.24 -10.13
N PRO A 362 -1.52 2.52 -10.17
CA PRO A 362 -1.37 3.26 -11.42
C PRO A 362 -0.45 2.59 -12.44
N THR A 363 0.63 1.96 -11.99
CA THR A 363 1.52 1.15 -12.86
C THR A 363 0.77 0.02 -13.53
N LEU A 364 -0.07 -0.72 -12.81
CA LEU A 364 -0.87 -1.79 -13.41
C LEU A 364 -1.85 -1.25 -14.45
N ALA A 365 -2.50 -0.12 -14.18
CA ALA A 365 -3.37 0.54 -15.15
C ALA A 365 -2.60 0.94 -16.43
N ARG A 366 -1.37 1.47 -16.29
CA ARG A 366 -0.50 1.78 -17.46
C ARG A 366 -0.14 0.54 -18.26
N LEU A 367 0.19 -0.56 -17.58
CA LEU A 367 0.52 -1.83 -18.24
C LEU A 367 -0.67 -2.37 -19.05
N LEU A 368 -1.86 -2.40 -18.45
CA LEU A 368 -3.08 -2.86 -19.12
C LEU A 368 -3.50 -1.93 -20.28
N MET A 369 -3.37 -0.62 -20.08
CA MET A 369 -3.62 0.37 -21.15
C MET A 369 -2.71 0.16 -22.36
N ALA A 370 -1.44 -0.22 -22.13
CA ALA A 370 -0.48 -0.45 -23.20
C ALA A 370 -0.80 -1.67 -24.07
N GLU A 371 -1.63 -2.60 -23.57
CA GLU A 371 -2.13 -3.76 -24.32
C GLU A 371 -3.26 -3.40 -25.31
N GLY A 372 -3.70 -2.14 -25.35
CA GLY A 372 -4.74 -1.65 -26.23
C GLY A 372 -6.09 -2.35 -25.99
N GLU A 373 -6.75 -2.81 -27.04
CA GLU A 373 -8.06 -3.48 -26.93
C GLU A 373 -7.97 -4.82 -26.18
N ALA A 374 -6.83 -5.51 -26.22
CA ALA A 374 -6.63 -6.76 -25.49
C ALA A 374 -6.57 -6.57 -23.96
N GLY A 375 -6.25 -5.35 -23.51
CA GLY A 375 -6.24 -4.96 -22.10
C GLY A 375 -7.61 -4.50 -21.56
N LEU A 376 -8.66 -4.49 -22.38
CA LEU A 376 -10.00 -4.10 -21.96
C LEU A 376 -10.83 -5.28 -21.44
N PRO A 377 -11.78 -5.06 -20.53
CA PRO A 377 -12.75 -6.10 -20.13
C PRO A 377 -13.68 -6.46 -21.27
N ALA A 378 -14.11 -7.73 -21.31
CA ALA A 378 -15.22 -8.13 -22.17
C ALA A 378 -16.51 -7.40 -21.73
N PRO A 379 -17.45 -7.12 -22.68
CA PRO A 379 -18.74 -6.50 -22.35
C PRO A 379 -19.45 -7.26 -21.21
N GLY A 380 -19.93 -6.55 -20.20
CA GLY A 380 -20.62 -7.10 -19.04
C GLY A 380 -19.72 -7.79 -18.00
N ALA A 381 -18.45 -7.96 -18.27
CA ALA A 381 -17.54 -8.65 -17.32
C ALA A 381 -17.46 -7.95 -15.94
N LEU A 382 -17.66 -6.63 -15.89
CA LEU A 382 -17.58 -5.84 -14.68
C LEU A 382 -18.94 -5.37 -14.13
N ASP A 383 -20.05 -6.04 -14.46
CA ASP A 383 -21.39 -5.58 -14.05
C ASP A 383 -21.59 -5.50 -12.53
N ALA A 384 -20.91 -6.36 -11.76
CA ALA A 384 -20.94 -6.32 -10.31
C ALA A 384 -20.02 -5.25 -9.71
N LEU A 385 -19.03 -4.76 -10.46
CA LEU A 385 -18.03 -3.85 -9.96
C LEU A 385 -18.60 -2.43 -9.82
N ARG A 386 -18.47 -1.87 -8.62
CA ARG A 386 -18.97 -0.53 -8.29
C ARG A 386 -17.84 0.50 -8.14
N VAL A 387 -16.69 0.08 -7.64
CA VAL A 387 -15.61 0.98 -7.21
C VAL A 387 -14.25 0.43 -7.62
N PHE A 388 -13.40 1.28 -8.19
CA PHE A 388 -11.97 1.05 -8.27
C PHE A 388 -11.26 1.71 -7.10
N GLY A 389 -10.28 1.02 -6.51
CA GLY A 389 -9.34 1.62 -5.56
C GLY A 389 -7.95 1.75 -6.17
N SER A 390 -7.19 2.77 -5.77
CA SER A 390 -5.82 2.92 -6.25
C SER A 390 -4.93 3.62 -5.25
N THR A 391 -3.72 3.09 -5.07
CA THR A 391 -2.70 3.65 -4.19
C THR A 391 -1.29 3.22 -4.60
N GLY A 392 -0.28 3.75 -3.91
CA GLY A 392 1.12 3.33 -3.98
C GLY A 392 2.03 4.25 -4.76
N GLU A 393 1.49 5.01 -5.71
CA GLU A 393 2.22 5.98 -6.52
C GLU A 393 1.28 7.04 -7.10
N PRO A 394 1.80 8.21 -7.55
CA PRO A 394 0.98 9.21 -8.21
C PRO A 394 0.42 8.70 -9.56
N TRP A 395 -0.78 9.15 -9.88
CA TRP A 395 -1.40 8.92 -11.17
C TRP A 395 -0.82 9.84 -12.26
N ASN A 396 -0.86 9.35 -13.51
CA ASN A 396 -0.81 10.17 -14.69
C ASN A 396 -2.22 10.31 -15.28
N GLU A 397 -2.54 11.43 -15.92
CA GLU A 397 -3.89 11.71 -16.40
C GLU A 397 -4.38 10.71 -17.44
N ALA A 398 -3.57 10.32 -18.42
CA ALA A 398 -3.97 9.43 -19.50
C ALA A 398 -4.41 8.03 -19.00
N PRO A 399 -3.65 7.29 -18.16
CA PRO A 399 -4.11 6.02 -17.61
C PRO A 399 -5.26 6.17 -16.62
N TRP A 400 -5.37 7.31 -15.89
CA TRP A 400 -6.53 7.59 -15.05
C TRP A 400 -7.80 7.71 -15.88
N ARG A 401 -7.77 8.53 -16.97
CA ARG A 401 -8.89 8.67 -17.92
C ARG A 401 -9.23 7.33 -18.59
N TRP A 402 -8.22 6.56 -19.00
CA TRP A 402 -8.44 5.24 -19.61
C TRP A 402 -9.19 4.30 -18.64
N LEU A 403 -8.76 4.25 -17.37
CA LEU A 403 -9.44 3.43 -16.37
C LEU A 403 -10.87 3.92 -16.12
N PHE A 404 -11.08 5.24 -15.99
CA PHE A 404 -12.38 5.81 -15.71
C PHE A 404 -13.35 5.66 -16.90
N GLU A 405 -12.91 6.07 -18.10
CA GLU A 405 -13.78 6.19 -19.29
C GLU A 405 -13.95 4.85 -20.03
N ARG A 406 -12.81 4.13 -20.29
CA ARG A 406 -12.83 2.92 -21.13
C ARG A 406 -13.14 1.66 -20.33
N VAL A 407 -12.56 1.48 -19.15
CA VAL A 407 -12.79 0.32 -18.30
C VAL A 407 -13.97 0.55 -17.36
N GLY A 408 -14.03 1.72 -16.76
CA GLY A 408 -15.04 2.15 -15.80
C GLY A 408 -16.35 2.63 -16.45
N GLU A 409 -16.36 2.87 -17.78
CA GLU A 409 -17.50 3.35 -18.56
C GLU A 409 -18.10 4.67 -18.04
N GLY A 410 -17.29 5.51 -17.36
CA GLY A 410 -17.75 6.72 -16.67
C GLY A 410 -18.72 6.48 -15.51
N ARG A 411 -18.92 5.22 -15.11
CA ARG A 411 -19.88 4.80 -14.07
C ARG A 411 -19.24 4.48 -12.75
N ARG A 412 -17.96 4.07 -12.76
CA ARG A 412 -17.23 3.54 -11.59
C ARG A 412 -16.21 4.56 -11.12
N PRO A 413 -16.35 5.09 -9.90
CA PRO A 413 -15.35 6.02 -9.36
C PRO A 413 -14.01 5.33 -9.14
N ILE A 414 -12.93 6.11 -9.25
CA ILE A 414 -11.58 5.69 -8.86
C ILE A 414 -11.28 6.35 -7.52
N ILE A 415 -11.28 5.58 -6.46
CA ILE A 415 -10.86 6.07 -5.15
C ILE A 415 -9.33 6.14 -5.14
N ASN A 416 -8.80 7.30 -5.57
CA ASN A 416 -7.40 7.63 -5.37
C ASN A 416 -7.16 7.79 -3.88
N TYR A 417 -6.14 7.09 -3.33
CA TYR A 417 -5.96 6.88 -1.91
C TYR A 417 -4.48 7.01 -1.56
N SER A 418 -4.13 8.04 -0.82
CA SER A 418 -2.77 8.32 -0.38
C SER A 418 -2.65 8.19 1.13
N GLY A 419 -1.62 7.47 1.55
CA GLY A 419 -1.27 7.24 2.93
C GLY A 419 0.01 6.44 3.02
N GLY A 420 0.15 5.62 4.06
CA GLY A 420 1.38 4.84 4.24
C GLY A 420 1.24 3.79 5.31
N THR A 421 2.26 2.94 5.39
CA THR A 421 2.35 1.91 6.42
C THR A 421 2.23 2.52 7.81
N GLU A 422 2.93 3.61 8.06
CA GLU A 422 2.96 4.29 9.38
C GLU A 422 1.64 4.99 9.72
N ILE A 423 0.80 5.25 8.70
CA ILE A 423 -0.54 5.80 8.87
C ILE A 423 -1.55 4.71 9.25
N GLY A 424 -1.27 3.46 8.88
CA GLY A 424 -2.20 2.34 9.01
C GLY A 424 -3.42 2.45 8.10
N GLY A 425 -3.32 3.27 7.06
CA GLY A 425 -4.40 3.59 6.16
C GLY A 425 -4.11 4.80 5.27
N GLY A 426 -5.15 5.56 4.92
CA GLY A 426 -5.06 6.76 4.12
C GLY A 426 -5.09 8.06 4.91
N ILE A 427 -4.46 9.08 4.34
CA ILE A 427 -4.56 10.48 4.76
C ILE A 427 -5.57 11.19 3.85
N LEU A 428 -5.37 11.08 2.54
CA LEU A 428 -6.18 11.70 1.50
C LEU A 428 -6.89 10.63 0.68
N ALA A 429 -8.11 10.92 0.25
CA ALA A 429 -8.86 10.05 -0.65
C ALA A 429 -9.79 10.81 -1.60
N CYS A 430 -10.18 10.16 -2.70
CA CYS A 430 -11.48 10.40 -3.30
C CYS A 430 -12.55 9.70 -2.46
N PHE A 431 -13.80 10.11 -2.62
CA PHE A 431 -14.93 9.46 -1.94
C PHE A 431 -15.94 8.96 -2.97
N ALA A 432 -16.46 7.78 -2.73
CA ALA A 432 -17.52 7.22 -3.53
C ALA A 432 -18.73 8.17 -3.56
N GLY A 433 -19.22 8.47 -4.73
CA GLY A 433 -20.35 9.39 -4.93
C GLY A 433 -20.03 10.89 -4.95
N LEU A 434 -18.75 11.29 -4.77
CA LEU A 434 -18.32 12.67 -4.92
C LEU A 434 -17.60 12.91 -6.27
N PRO A 435 -17.59 14.17 -6.75
CA PRO A 435 -16.81 14.56 -7.93
C PRO A 435 -15.31 14.27 -7.77
N GLN A 436 -14.65 13.93 -8.86
CA GLN A 436 -13.25 13.56 -8.92
C GLN A 436 -12.50 14.39 -9.97
N LYS A 437 -11.25 14.75 -9.69
CA LYS A 437 -10.30 15.27 -10.68
C LYS A 437 -9.25 14.22 -10.99
N PRO A 438 -8.84 14.06 -12.25
CA PRO A 438 -7.72 13.18 -12.58
C PRO A 438 -6.50 13.44 -11.68
N CYS A 439 -5.87 12.40 -11.17
CA CYS A 439 -4.70 12.45 -10.28
C CYS A 439 -4.91 13.13 -8.91
N GLY A 440 -6.07 13.76 -8.68
CA GLY A 440 -6.40 14.47 -7.44
C GLY A 440 -7.05 13.60 -6.38
N PHE A 441 -7.24 14.21 -5.20
CA PHE A 441 -8.00 13.68 -4.08
C PHE A 441 -9.11 14.66 -3.73
N ALA A 442 -10.25 14.17 -3.28
CA ALA A 442 -11.34 15.05 -2.84
C ALA A 442 -10.99 15.75 -1.50
N GLY A 443 -10.13 15.14 -0.70
CA GLY A 443 -9.66 15.74 0.55
C GLY A 443 -9.14 14.73 1.57
N PRO A 444 -8.89 15.18 2.80
CA PRO A 444 -8.55 14.29 3.90
C PRO A 444 -9.68 13.29 4.20
N ILE A 445 -9.32 12.08 4.58
CA ILE A 445 -10.31 11.14 5.12
C ILE A 445 -10.78 11.67 6.49
N PRO A 446 -12.08 11.61 6.82
CA PRO A 446 -12.56 12.09 8.11
C PRO A 446 -11.75 11.52 9.28
N GLY A 447 -11.37 12.39 10.22
CA GLY A 447 -10.47 12.05 11.33
C GLY A 447 -8.98 12.25 11.03
N MET A 448 -8.60 12.42 9.75
CA MET A 448 -7.24 12.80 9.38
C MET A 448 -7.17 14.33 9.27
N VAL A 449 -6.67 14.97 10.32
CA VAL A 449 -6.57 16.43 10.38
C VAL A 449 -5.33 16.86 9.60
N ALA A 450 -5.41 16.69 8.27
CA ALA A 450 -4.33 17.04 7.35
C ALA A 450 -4.27 18.52 7.04
N ASP A 451 -3.07 19.00 6.78
CA ASP A 451 -2.81 20.40 6.38
C ASP A 451 -1.58 20.47 5.45
N VAL A 452 -1.46 21.58 4.74
CA VAL A 452 -0.28 21.88 3.91
C VAL A 452 0.44 23.08 4.53
N VAL A 453 1.73 22.91 4.85
CA VAL A 453 2.51 23.94 5.54
C VAL A 453 3.76 24.36 4.76
N ASP A 454 4.22 25.58 5.01
CA ASP A 454 5.47 26.09 4.48
C ASP A 454 6.71 25.54 5.22
N GLY A 455 7.90 26.01 4.85
CA GLY A 455 9.15 25.62 5.49
C GLY A 455 9.28 25.99 6.97
N ALA A 456 8.42 26.87 7.47
CA ALA A 456 8.34 27.28 8.88
C ALA A 456 7.22 26.56 9.65
N GLY A 457 6.49 25.64 9.01
CA GLY A 457 5.37 24.92 9.61
C GLY A 457 4.07 25.73 9.69
N GLN A 458 4.00 26.89 9.00
CA GLN A 458 2.80 27.70 8.93
C GLN A 458 1.88 27.21 7.82
N ARG A 459 0.57 27.24 8.10
CA ARG A 459 -0.44 26.82 7.13
C ARG A 459 -0.37 27.66 5.87
N LEU A 460 -0.30 27.04 4.70
CA LEU A 460 -0.43 27.72 3.43
C LEU A 460 -1.89 28.12 3.18
N ARG A 461 -2.07 29.30 2.57
CA ARG A 461 -3.39 29.79 2.19
C ARG A 461 -3.93 28.93 1.03
N THR A 462 -5.12 28.38 1.19
CA THR A 462 -5.86 27.80 0.07
C THR A 462 -6.33 28.91 -0.86
N PRO A 463 -6.12 28.83 -2.18
CA PRO A 463 -6.65 29.81 -3.13
C PRO A 463 -8.17 29.92 -2.99
N ALA A 464 -8.72 31.13 -3.12
CA ALA A 464 -10.17 31.32 -3.14
C ALA A 464 -10.76 30.85 -4.48
N ALA A 465 -12.00 30.36 -4.47
CA ALA A 465 -12.70 29.97 -5.69
C ALA A 465 -12.70 31.13 -6.71
N GLY A 466 -12.17 30.87 -7.91
CA GLY A 466 -12.03 31.86 -8.98
C GLY A 466 -10.70 32.64 -9.00
N GLU A 467 -9.81 32.47 -8.02
CA GLU A 467 -8.43 32.94 -8.14
C GLU A 467 -7.70 32.02 -9.15
N SER A 468 -7.27 32.58 -10.30
CA SER A 468 -6.40 31.85 -11.22
C SER A 468 -5.06 31.58 -10.53
N ASP A 469 -4.54 30.34 -10.68
CA ASP A 469 -3.12 30.08 -10.40
C ASP A 469 -2.31 31.14 -11.16
N GLY A 470 -1.81 32.15 -10.43
CA GLY A 470 -1.09 33.26 -11.05
C GLY A 470 0.05 32.71 -11.87
N GLY A 471 0.06 33.03 -13.16
CA GLY A 471 0.79 32.42 -14.28
C GLY A 471 2.33 32.31 -14.17
N ASN A 472 2.85 32.08 -12.99
CA ASN A 472 4.20 31.61 -12.70
C ASN A 472 4.10 30.37 -11.79
N GLY A 473 3.91 29.21 -12.39
CA GLY A 473 3.64 27.91 -11.77
C GLY A 473 4.74 27.32 -10.86
N ALA A 474 5.37 28.12 -10.04
CA ALA A 474 6.46 27.68 -9.18
C ALA A 474 6.26 27.91 -7.68
N ASP A 475 5.32 28.76 -7.22
CA ASP A 475 5.23 29.13 -5.79
C ASP A 475 3.80 29.18 -5.21
N ALA A 476 2.74 28.97 -5.96
CA ALA A 476 1.38 29.03 -5.45
C ALA A 476 1.03 27.74 -4.68
N GLY A 477 1.31 27.73 -3.38
CA GLY A 477 0.63 26.82 -2.47
C GLY A 477 1.13 25.38 -2.39
N VAL A 478 2.31 25.01 -2.90
CA VAL A 478 2.93 23.70 -2.64
C VAL A 478 3.67 23.72 -1.31
N GLY A 479 3.33 22.81 -0.41
CA GLY A 479 3.96 22.72 0.90
C GLY A 479 4.05 21.28 1.40
N GLU A 480 4.56 21.13 2.61
CA GLU A 480 4.68 19.83 3.28
C GLU A 480 3.33 19.35 3.78
N LEU A 481 2.97 18.11 3.46
CA LEU A 481 1.79 17.44 4.03
C LEU A 481 2.06 17.07 5.49
N VAL A 482 1.24 17.62 6.39
CA VAL A 482 1.34 17.35 7.82
C VAL A 482 0.00 16.90 8.40
N LEU A 483 0.04 16.20 9.55
CA LEU A 483 -1.13 15.89 10.35
C LEU A 483 -1.03 16.58 11.70
N ARG A 484 -2.13 17.25 12.11
CA ARG A 484 -2.21 18.09 13.32
C ARG A 484 -2.75 17.35 14.54
N ALA A 485 -3.31 16.17 14.36
CA ALA A 485 -3.86 15.36 15.44
C ALA A 485 -3.52 13.88 15.22
N PRO A 486 -3.34 13.09 16.28
CA PRO A 486 -3.18 11.67 16.20
C PRO A 486 -4.50 10.96 15.80
N TRP A 487 -4.39 9.75 15.26
CA TRP A 487 -5.50 8.91 14.83
C TRP A 487 -5.26 7.45 15.27
N PRO A 488 -6.29 6.59 15.37
CA PRO A 488 -6.14 5.23 15.91
C PRO A 488 -5.17 4.33 15.13
N GLY A 489 -5.14 4.46 13.79
CA GLY A 489 -4.25 3.67 12.92
C GLY A 489 -2.79 4.11 12.91
N MET A 490 -2.46 5.21 13.60
CA MET A 490 -1.10 5.71 13.71
C MET A 490 -0.17 4.63 14.26
N ALA A 491 1.01 4.48 13.67
CA ALA A 491 2.03 3.57 14.18
C ALA A 491 2.33 3.84 15.67
N ALA A 492 2.39 2.78 16.46
CA ALA A 492 2.79 2.87 17.87
C ALA A 492 4.30 3.09 18.04
N GLY A 493 5.03 3.24 16.93
CA GLY A 493 6.47 3.44 16.87
C GLY A 493 7.14 2.49 15.90
N PHE A 494 8.49 2.53 15.88
CA PHE A 494 9.29 1.49 15.24
C PHE A 494 9.69 0.44 16.26
N TRP A 495 9.77 -0.80 15.83
CA TRP A 495 10.15 -1.91 16.68
C TRP A 495 11.55 -1.68 17.27
N GLN A 496 11.60 -1.52 18.61
CA GLN A 496 12.83 -1.26 19.38
C GLN A 496 13.66 -0.03 18.94
N ASP A 497 13.03 0.95 18.26
CA ASP A 497 13.74 2.14 17.72
C ASP A 497 12.88 3.41 17.82
N GLU A 498 12.53 3.82 19.06
CA GLU A 498 11.73 5.01 19.34
C GLU A 498 12.39 6.30 18.81
N ALA A 499 13.72 6.39 18.94
CA ALA A 499 14.47 7.58 18.54
C ALA A 499 14.34 7.84 17.02
N ARG A 500 14.48 6.78 16.21
CA ARG A 500 14.34 6.88 14.75
C ARG A 500 12.91 7.19 14.31
N TYR A 501 11.91 6.73 15.08
CA TYR A 501 10.51 7.06 14.80
C TYR A 501 10.24 8.54 15.02
N VAL A 502 10.71 9.10 16.13
CA VAL A 502 10.58 10.54 16.43
C VAL A 502 11.33 11.38 15.39
N ASP A 503 12.57 11.00 15.07
CA ASP A 503 13.37 11.69 14.06
C ASP A 503 12.69 11.72 12.70
N ALA A 504 12.10 10.59 12.28
CA ALA A 504 11.48 10.46 10.96
C ALA A 504 10.22 11.32 10.77
N TYR A 505 9.40 11.49 11.81
CA TYR A 505 8.04 12.06 11.63
C TYR A 505 7.71 13.26 12.52
N TRP A 506 8.44 13.49 13.61
CA TRP A 506 8.07 14.47 14.63
C TRP A 506 9.14 15.55 14.89
N SER A 507 10.34 15.38 14.35
CA SER A 507 11.48 16.28 14.63
C SER A 507 11.42 17.59 13.87
N ARG A 508 10.81 17.61 12.66
CA ARG A 508 10.88 18.77 11.76
C ARG A 508 10.02 19.94 12.20
N PHE A 509 8.77 19.68 12.62
CA PHE A 509 7.84 20.69 13.11
C PHE A 509 7.28 20.25 14.46
N PRO A 510 7.48 20.98 15.56
CA PRO A 510 7.00 20.59 16.88
C PRO A 510 5.48 20.34 16.89
N GLY A 511 5.09 19.15 17.34
CA GLY A 511 3.69 18.77 17.49
C GLY A 511 2.95 18.41 16.19
N LEU A 512 3.62 18.39 15.04
CA LEU A 512 3.07 18.00 13.76
C LEU A 512 3.71 16.69 13.27
N TRP A 513 2.88 15.76 12.81
CA TRP A 513 3.37 14.62 12.03
C TRP A 513 3.73 15.09 10.61
N VAL A 514 4.95 14.82 10.17
CA VAL A 514 5.42 15.13 8.82
C VAL A 514 5.41 13.84 8.00
N HIS A 515 4.56 13.76 6.96
CA HIS A 515 4.45 12.53 6.16
C HIS A 515 5.59 12.38 5.14
N GLY A 516 6.18 13.48 4.72
CA GLY A 516 7.26 13.50 3.74
C GLY A 516 6.75 13.55 2.30
N ASP A 517 5.59 14.15 2.08
CA ASP A 517 5.00 14.42 0.77
C ASP A 517 4.81 15.91 0.56
N TRP A 518 5.11 16.40 -0.64
CA TRP A 518 4.66 17.70 -1.10
C TRP A 518 3.20 17.60 -1.55
N ALA A 519 2.40 18.54 -1.07
CA ALA A 519 0.99 18.64 -1.42
C ALA A 519 0.59 20.07 -1.77
N ARG A 520 -0.46 20.22 -2.55
CA ARG A 520 -1.17 21.48 -2.79
C ARG A 520 -2.66 21.26 -2.77
N ILE A 521 -3.40 22.37 -2.57
CA ILE A 521 -4.86 22.42 -2.63
C ILE A 521 -5.22 23.40 -3.73
N ASP A 522 -6.04 23.00 -4.70
CA ASP A 522 -6.51 23.90 -5.76
C ASP A 522 -7.68 24.77 -5.30
N ALA A 523 -8.10 25.71 -6.16
CA ALA A 523 -9.19 26.65 -5.87
C ALA A 523 -10.57 25.98 -5.66
N ASP A 524 -10.74 24.74 -6.13
CA ASP A 524 -11.97 23.96 -5.92
C ASP A 524 -11.89 23.04 -4.69
N GLY A 525 -10.78 23.13 -3.91
CA GLY A 525 -10.56 22.37 -2.69
C GLY A 525 -10.02 20.94 -2.91
N HIS A 526 -9.67 20.55 -4.14
CA HIS A 526 -9.04 19.26 -4.39
C HIS A 526 -7.56 19.27 -4.02
N TRP A 527 -7.12 18.16 -3.46
CA TRP A 527 -5.73 17.97 -3.03
C TRP A 527 -4.94 17.21 -4.11
N PHE A 528 -3.66 17.54 -4.21
CA PHE A 528 -2.72 16.87 -5.12
C PHE A 528 -1.43 16.58 -4.39
N ILE A 529 -0.89 15.38 -4.58
CA ILE A 529 0.45 15.00 -4.12
C ILE A 529 1.41 15.25 -5.27
N GLU A 530 2.37 16.14 -5.06
CA GLU A 530 3.34 16.57 -6.07
C GLU A 530 4.63 15.73 -6.02
N GLY A 531 4.73 14.82 -5.06
CA GLY A 531 5.84 13.89 -4.88
C GLY A 531 6.37 13.83 -3.46
N ARG A 532 7.44 13.06 -3.26
CA ARG A 532 8.10 12.94 -1.97
C ARG A 532 8.93 14.21 -1.67
N SER A 533 8.88 14.69 -0.43
CA SER A 533 9.67 15.86 -0.02
C SER A 533 11.17 15.54 0.12
N ASP A 534 11.51 14.28 0.35
CA ASP A 534 12.87 13.75 0.40
C ASP A 534 13.46 13.46 -1.00
N ASP A 535 12.62 13.31 -2.04
CA ASP A 535 13.01 13.07 -3.44
C ASP A 535 13.02 14.36 -4.30
N THR A 536 12.66 15.51 -3.73
CA THR A 536 12.49 16.78 -4.48
C THR A 536 13.79 17.29 -5.07
N LEU A 537 13.76 17.63 -6.35
CA LEU A 537 14.86 18.22 -7.07
C LEU A 537 14.94 19.74 -6.85
N LYS A 538 16.14 20.27 -6.60
CA LYS A 538 16.39 21.71 -6.42
C LYS A 538 17.14 22.25 -7.65
N ILE A 539 16.39 22.58 -8.71
CA ILE A 539 16.96 22.99 -9.99
C ILE A 539 16.86 24.50 -10.17
N ALA A 540 17.98 25.19 -10.28
CA ALA A 540 18.04 26.65 -10.48
C ALA A 540 17.19 27.43 -9.45
N GLY A 541 17.23 27.03 -8.18
CA GLY A 541 16.48 27.65 -7.09
C GLY A 541 15.00 27.26 -7.01
N LYS A 542 14.49 26.49 -7.95
CA LYS A 542 13.12 25.96 -7.95
C LYS A 542 13.08 24.54 -7.39
N ARG A 543 12.00 24.23 -6.64
CA ARG A 543 11.70 22.87 -6.19
C ARG A 543 10.76 22.22 -7.22
N VAL A 544 11.12 21.06 -7.73
CA VAL A 544 10.33 20.32 -8.73
C VAL A 544 10.29 18.87 -8.32
N GLY A 545 9.10 18.28 -8.31
CA GLY A 545 8.93 16.86 -8.04
C GLY A 545 9.40 16.01 -9.22
N PRO A 546 10.09 14.86 -9.01
CA PRO A 546 10.40 13.93 -10.07
C PRO A 546 9.16 13.51 -10.87
N ALA A 547 8.02 13.40 -10.22
CA ALA A 547 6.74 13.03 -10.83
C ALA A 547 6.30 13.99 -11.95
N GLU A 548 6.66 15.27 -11.88
CA GLU A 548 6.35 16.25 -12.91
C GLU A 548 7.10 15.93 -14.21
N TYR A 549 8.40 15.59 -14.11
CA TYR A 549 9.21 15.13 -15.24
C TYR A 549 8.67 13.82 -15.82
N GLU A 550 8.34 12.88 -14.96
CA GLU A 550 7.83 11.56 -15.33
C GLU A 550 6.48 11.69 -16.05
N SER A 551 5.58 12.54 -15.54
CA SER A 551 4.29 12.81 -16.17
C SER A 551 4.44 13.51 -17.53
N ALA A 552 5.35 14.49 -17.62
CA ALA A 552 5.62 15.15 -18.89
C ALA A 552 6.14 14.14 -19.94
N LEU A 553 7.08 13.27 -19.56
CA LEU A 553 7.69 12.27 -20.45
C LEU A 553 6.69 11.19 -20.87
N VAL A 554 5.90 10.64 -19.93
CA VAL A 554 4.86 9.62 -20.23
C VAL A 554 3.75 10.18 -21.11
N GLY A 555 3.53 11.51 -21.08
CA GLY A 555 2.63 12.19 -22.01
C GLY A 555 3.13 12.22 -23.47
N HIS A 556 4.36 11.82 -23.75
CA HIS A 556 4.91 11.76 -25.10
C HIS A 556 4.69 10.37 -25.73
N PRO A 557 4.24 10.27 -27.01
CA PRO A 557 3.87 9.00 -27.64
C PRO A 557 4.97 7.93 -27.72
N LEU A 558 6.23 8.33 -27.63
CA LEU A 558 7.38 7.41 -27.64
C LEU A 558 7.63 6.72 -26.29
N VAL A 559 7.12 7.26 -25.19
CA VAL A 559 7.48 6.83 -23.84
C VAL A 559 6.41 5.93 -23.25
N LYS A 560 6.83 4.76 -22.76
CA LYS A 560 6.00 3.83 -22.02
C LYS A 560 6.05 4.11 -20.52
N GLU A 561 7.25 4.28 -19.98
CA GLU A 561 7.51 4.56 -18.57
C GLU A 561 8.69 5.51 -18.44
N ALA A 562 8.71 6.28 -17.37
CA ALA A 562 9.78 7.22 -17.07
C ALA A 562 10.11 7.23 -15.58
N VAL A 563 11.38 7.55 -15.27
CA VAL A 563 11.84 7.89 -13.92
C VAL A 563 12.80 9.07 -14.02
N ALA A 564 12.66 10.04 -13.13
CA ALA A 564 13.54 11.19 -13.02
C ALA A 564 14.32 11.17 -11.71
N ILE A 565 15.59 11.54 -11.78
CA ILE A 565 16.49 11.68 -10.63
C ILE A 565 17.20 13.02 -10.64
N GLY A 566 17.54 13.53 -9.47
CA GLY A 566 18.42 14.67 -9.31
C GLY A 566 19.89 14.26 -9.35
N VAL A 567 20.68 14.99 -10.11
CA VAL A 567 22.12 14.82 -10.22
C VAL A 567 22.81 16.14 -9.89
N PRO A 568 23.89 16.16 -9.11
CA PRO A 568 24.63 17.37 -8.82
C PRO A 568 25.05 18.11 -10.09
N ASP A 569 24.84 19.42 -10.14
CA ASP A 569 25.21 20.30 -11.23
C ASP A 569 25.98 21.50 -10.68
N PRO A 570 27.17 21.85 -11.19
CA PRO A 570 28.01 22.91 -10.64
C PRO A 570 27.43 24.31 -10.79
N VAL A 571 26.49 24.53 -11.73
CA VAL A 571 25.87 25.84 -11.98
C VAL A 571 24.50 25.95 -11.36
N LYS A 572 23.66 24.90 -11.50
CA LYS A 572 22.26 24.90 -11.06
C LYS A 572 22.09 24.32 -9.65
N GLY A 573 23.17 23.81 -9.03
CA GLY A 573 23.15 23.04 -7.79
C GLY A 573 22.74 21.58 -8.05
N GLU A 574 21.65 21.38 -8.77
CA GLU A 574 21.13 20.09 -9.19
C GLU A 574 20.48 20.18 -10.57
N THR A 575 20.52 19.11 -11.34
CA THR A 575 19.80 18.98 -12.62
C THR A 575 19.05 17.66 -12.70
N ALA A 576 18.00 17.60 -13.53
CA ALA A 576 17.26 16.38 -13.74
C ALA A 576 17.95 15.51 -14.82
N VAL A 577 18.08 14.23 -14.52
CA VAL A 577 18.38 13.17 -15.49
C VAL A 577 17.23 12.20 -15.49
N CYS A 578 16.73 11.87 -16.68
CA CYS A 578 15.57 11.02 -16.84
C CYS A 578 15.94 9.71 -17.55
N PHE A 579 15.24 8.63 -17.20
CA PHE A 579 15.34 7.34 -17.87
C PHE A 579 13.96 6.95 -18.35
N VAL A 580 13.86 6.48 -19.59
CA VAL A 580 12.59 6.07 -20.20
C VAL A 580 12.67 4.67 -20.79
N THR A 581 11.57 3.94 -20.75
CA THR A 581 11.33 2.77 -21.60
C THR A 581 10.42 3.19 -22.74
N LEU A 582 10.65 2.62 -23.94
CA LEU A 582 9.92 3.02 -25.13
C LEU A 582 8.60 2.23 -25.28
N ALA A 583 7.58 2.91 -25.80
CA ALA A 583 6.37 2.25 -26.30
C ALA A 583 6.68 1.44 -27.57
N ALA A 584 5.83 0.48 -27.94
CA ALA A 584 6.02 -0.38 -29.11
C ALA A 584 6.24 0.42 -30.43
N ARG A 585 5.63 1.61 -30.53
CA ARG A 585 5.83 2.54 -31.66
C ARG A 585 7.22 3.19 -31.70
N GLY A 586 7.97 3.11 -30.60
CA GLY A 586 9.31 3.71 -30.46
C GLY A 586 10.46 2.76 -30.78
N ALA A 587 10.21 1.51 -31.18
CA ALA A 587 11.26 0.51 -31.43
C ALA A 587 12.29 0.97 -32.46
N ALA A 588 11.90 1.76 -33.47
CA ALA A 588 12.82 2.34 -34.47
C ALA A 588 13.75 3.44 -33.88
N ALA A 589 13.35 4.06 -32.76
CA ALA A 589 14.14 5.09 -32.07
C ALA A 589 15.23 4.49 -31.14
N ALA A 590 15.23 3.19 -30.94
CA ALA A 590 16.17 2.51 -30.04
C ALA A 590 17.59 2.35 -30.62
N THR A 591 17.82 2.70 -31.89
CA THR A 591 19.16 2.75 -32.46
C THR A 591 19.92 3.98 -31.98
N ALA A 592 21.25 3.91 -31.86
CA ALA A 592 22.07 5.01 -31.36
C ALA A 592 21.85 6.33 -32.14
N GLU A 593 21.69 6.25 -33.46
CA GLU A 593 21.45 7.40 -34.33
C GLU A 593 20.02 7.97 -34.16
N GLY A 594 18.99 7.09 -34.01
CA GLY A 594 17.62 7.47 -33.78
C GLY A 594 17.40 8.04 -32.36
N TRP A 595 18.17 7.56 -31.37
CA TRP A 595 18.01 8.00 -29.97
C TRP A 595 18.39 9.47 -29.79
N ALA A 596 19.48 9.96 -30.36
CA ALA A 596 19.91 11.37 -30.22
C ALA A 596 18.86 12.38 -30.70
N ALA A 597 18.08 12.04 -31.74
CA ALA A 597 16.95 12.85 -32.18
C ALA A 597 15.76 12.76 -31.21
N SER A 598 15.48 11.55 -30.74
CA SER A 598 14.40 11.30 -29.77
C SER A 598 14.68 11.95 -28.43
N GLU A 599 15.91 11.89 -27.92
CA GLU A 599 16.31 12.59 -26.69
C GLU A 599 16.08 14.09 -26.79
N ARG A 600 16.50 14.72 -27.90
CA ARG A 600 16.26 16.15 -28.13
C ARG A 600 14.75 16.49 -28.13
N ALA A 601 13.94 15.67 -28.79
CA ALA A 601 12.49 15.84 -28.83
C ALA A 601 11.87 15.72 -27.44
N LEU A 602 12.26 14.71 -26.65
CA LEU A 602 11.77 14.49 -25.30
C LEU A 602 12.18 15.62 -24.36
N ARG A 603 13.43 16.10 -24.44
CA ARG A 603 13.92 17.26 -23.67
C ARG A 603 13.15 18.52 -24.03
N ALA A 604 12.89 18.75 -25.31
CA ALA A 604 12.08 19.89 -25.78
C ALA A 604 10.65 19.79 -25.28
N HIS A 605 10.04 18.62 -25.33
CA HIS A 605 8.70 18.38 -24.82
C HIS A 605 8.58 18.64 -23.31
N VAL A 606 9.56 18.21 -22.51
CA VAL A 606 9.61 18.55 -21.08
C VAL A 606 9.80 20.07 -20.87
N ALA A 607 10.67 20.70 -21.66
CA ALA A 607 10.90 22.15 -21.57
C ALA A 607 9.65 22.98 -21.95
N GLU A 608 8.85 22.49 -22.87
CA GLU A 608 7.56 23.11 -23.23
C GLU A 608 6.55 23.05 -22.07
N ARG A 609 6.49 21.91 -21.37
CA ARG A 609 5.53 21.67 -20.29
C ARG A 609 5.94 22.26 -18.94
N LEU A 610 7.22 22.13 -18.57
CA LEU A 610 7.72 22.57 -17.26
C LEU A 610 8.49 23.89 -17.32
N GLY A 611 8.78 24.39 -18.50
CA GLY A 611 9.59 25.59 -18.73
C GLY A 611 11.06 25.28 -19.05
N LYS A 612 11.68 26.13 -19.89
CA LYS A 612 13.07 25.97 -20.36
C LYS A 612 14.13 25.78 -19.26
N PRO A 613 14.07 26.47 -18.10
CA PRO A 613 15.04 26.28 -17.02
C PRO A 613 15.03 24.87 -16.42
N LEU A 614 13.89 24.18 -16.52
CA LEU A 614 13.65 22.86 -16.00
C LEU A 614 13.85 21.74 -17.04
N ALA A 615 14.34 22.05 -18.25
CA ALA A 615 14.69 21.02 -19.22
C ALA A 615 15.69 20.04 -18.60
N PRO A 616 15.45 18.70 -18.69
CA PRO A 616 16.38 17.73 -18.13
C PRO A 616 17.73 17.80 -18.86
N ALA A 617 18.83 17.57 -18.14
CA ALA A 617 20.17 17.56 -18.74
C ALA A 617 20.29 16.42 -19.74
N ARG A 618 19.74 15.24 -19.41
CA ARG A 618 19.76 14.04 -20.25
C ARG A 618 18.43 13.29 -20.12
N VAL A 619 18.10 12.58 -21.19
CA VAL A 619 17.06 11.54 -21.19
C VAL A 619 17.69 10.27 -21.77
N HIS A 620 17.81 9.24 -20.97
CA HIS A 620 18.39 7.95 -21.37
C HIS A 620 17.28 6.96 -21.71
N CYS A 621 17.51 6.13 -22.75
CA CYS A 621 16.68 4.97 -23.05
C CYS A 621 17.22 3.73 -22.34
N THR A 622 16.35 2.98 -21.68
CA THR A 622 16.70 1.71 -21.03
C THR A 622 15.67 0.65 -21.35
N ALA A 623 16.08 -0.61 -21.36
CA ALA A 623 15.19 -1.75 -21.60
C ALA A 623 14.18 -1.95 -20.48
N ALA A 624 14.56 -1.67 -19.23
CA ALA A 624 13.72 -1.79 -18.04
C ALA A 624 14.13 -0.77 -16.99
N LEU A 625 13.21 -0.41 -16.11
CA LEU A 625 13.48 0.44 -14.94
C LEU A 625 13.52 -0.43 -13.67
N PRO A 626 14.47 -0.16 -12.73
CA PRO A 626 14.53 -0.85 -11.44
C PRO A 626 13.25 -0.66 -10.66
N ARG A 627 12.54 -1.76 -10.36
CA ARG A 627 11.23 -1.74 -9.70
C ARG A 627 11.07 -2.89 -8.71
N THR A 628 10.08 -2.76 -7.85
CA THR A 628 9.58 -3.88 -7.05
C THR A 628 8.72 -4.80 -7.91
N ARG A 629 8.48 -6.03 -7.48
CA ARG A 629 7.57 -6.98 -8.16
C ARG A 629 6.14 -6.45 -8.33
N ASN A 630 5.73 -5.49 -7.53
CA ASN A 630 4.43 -4.81 -7.65
C ASN A 630 4.48 -3.58 -8.56
N GLY A 631 5.58 -3.39 -9.29
CA GLY A 631 5.74 -2.35 -10.30
C GLY A 631 6.22 -1.00 -9.79
N LYS A 632 6.36 -0.78 -8.47
CA LYS A 632 6.86 0.50 -7.92
C LYS A 632 8.32 0.72 -8.31
N ILE A 633 8.61 1.82 -9.01
CA ILE A 633 9.97 2.19 -9.41
C ILE A 633 10.80 2.58 -8.18
N LEU A 634 12.02 2.03 -8.11
CA LEU A 634 12.97 2.24 -7.01
C LEU A 634 13.93 3.39 -7.35
N ARG A 635 13.42 4.64 -7.33
CA ARG A 635 14.17 5.85 -7.74
C ARG A 635 15.49 5.99 -7.01
N ARG A 636 15.54 5.68 -5.71
CA ARG A 636 16.78 5.67 -4.93
C ARG A 636 17.85 4.79 -5.56
N LEU A 637 17.48 3.60 -6.04
CA LEU A 637 18.41 2.68 -6.67
C LEU A 637 18.86 3.18 -8.05
N VAL A 638 17.95 3.79 -8.81
CA VAL A 638 18.29 4.44 -10.10
C VAL A 638 19.35 5.51 -9.87
N ARG A 639 19.12 6.41 -8.88
CA ARG A 639 20.05 7.48 -8.55
C ARG A 639 21.41 6.94 -8.08
N ALA A 640 21.41 5.99 -7.15
CA ALA A 640 22.64 5.40 -6.63
C ALA A 640 23.43 4.66 -7.72
N ALA A 641 22.76 3.89 -8.59
CA ALA A 641 23.40 3.19 -9.70
C ALA A 641 24.03 4.15 -10.71
N TYR A 642 23.32 5.24 -11.07
CA TYR A 642 23.80 6.25 -12.00
C TYR A 642 24.98 7.05 -11.47
N LEU A 643 24.96 7.39 -10.16
CA LEU A 643 26.03 8.14 -9.51
C LEU A 643 27.19 7.28 -8.99
N GLY A 644 27.17 5.96 -9.21
CA GLY A 644 28.20 5.05 -8.70
C GLY A 644 28.25 4.96 -7.15
N GLN A 645 27.15 5.27 -6.49
CA GLN A 645 27.02 5.23 -5.03
C GLN A 645 26.65 3.84 -4.52
N ALA A 646 26.83 3.60 -3.22
CA ALA A 646 26.40 2.36 -2.58
C ALA A 646 24.87 2.19 -2.73
N LEU A 647 24.45 1.04 -3.26
CA LEU A 647 23.04 0.76 -3.57
C LEU A 647 22.17 0.57 -2.32
N GLY A 648 22.77 0.15 -1.18
CA GLY A 648 22.04 -0.16 0.03
C GLY A 648 21.12 -1.38 -0.13
N ASP A 649 19.93 -1.32 0.44
CA ASP A 649 18.96 -2.43 0.42
C ASP A 649 18.41 -2.66 -1.00
N LEU A 650 18.68 -3.85 -1.57
CA LEU A 650 18.21 -4.34 -2.87
C LEU A 650 17.07 -5.35 -2.73
N THR A 651 16.62 -5.65 -1.54
CA THR A 651 15.76 -6.80 -1.24
C THR A 651 14.38 -6.75 -1.93
N SER A 652 13.91 -5.54 -2.25
CA SER A 652 12.64 -5.34 -2.95
C SER A 652 12.78 -5.26 -4.48
N LEU A 653 14.00 -5.31 -5.02
CA LEU A 653 14.26 -5.20 -6.45
C LEU A 653 13.85 -6.49 -7.20
N GLU A 654 13.04 -6.34 -8.24
CA GLU A 654 12.56 -7.48 -9.04
C GLU A 654 13.66 -8.08 -9.92
N ASP A 655 14.39 -7.23 -10.63
CA ASP A 655 15.43 -7.63 -11.59
C ASP A 655 16.71 -6.80 -11.40
N PRO A 656 17.79 -7.41 -10.91
CA PRO A 656 19.09 -6.74 -10.78
C PRO A 656 19.69 -6.24 -12.11
N ALA A 657 19.38 -6.89 -13.23
CA ALA A 657 19.88 -6.48 -14.56
C ALA A 657 19.41 -5.07 -14.96
N ALA A 658 18.27 -4.61 -14.43
CA ALA A 658 17.79 -3.26 -14.64
C ALA A 658 18.76 -2.20 -14.07
N LEU A 659 19.51 -2.52 -12.98
CA LEU A 659 20.53 -1.60 -12.43
C LEU A 659 21.77 -1.52 -13.33
N ASP A 660 22.16 -2.62 -13.97
CA ASP A 660 23.30 -2.63 -14.87
C ASP A 660 23.01 -1.78 -16.12
N ALA A 661 21.76 -1.80 -16.59
CA ALA A 661 21.31 -0.92 -17.67
C ALA A 661 21.40 0.58 -17.28
N ILE A 662 21.08 0.92 -16.04
CA ILE A 662 21.23 2.29 -15.52
C ILE A 662 22.71 2.67 -15.39
N ARG A 663 23.57 1.79 -14.87
CA ARG A 663 25.01 2.02 -14.75
C ARG A 663 25.67 2.24 -16.11
N ALA A 664 25.21 1.51 -17.15
CA ALA A 664 25.70 1.68 -18.50
C ALA A 664 25.35 3.05 -19.10
N CYS A 665 24.37 3.75 -18.59
CA CYS A 665 24.01 5.11 -18.96
C CYS A 665 24.88 6.18 -18.25
N ALA A 666 25.61 5.80 -17.19
CA ALA A 666 26.46 6.74 -16.45
C ALA A 666 27.64 7.17 -17.33
N GLU A 667 27.81 8.48 -17.55
CA GLU A 667 29.01 9.00 -18.23
C GLU A 667 30.20 8.86 -17.26
N PRO A 668 31.40 8.54 -17.79
CA PRO A 668 32.61 8.56 -16.98
C PRO A 668 32.78 9.95 -16.36
N ALA A 669 33.06 9.99 -15.04
CA ALA A 669 33.23 11.22 -14.29
C ALA A 669 34.28 12.12 -14.99
N GLY A 670 33.85 13.16 -15.71
CA GLY A 670 34.68 14.09 -16.41
C GLY A 670 34.15 14.69 -17.71
N ALA A 671 32.95 14.32 -18.17
CA ALA A 671 32.41 14.74 -19.48
C ALA A 671 31.25 15.73 -19.40
N VAL A 672 31.14 16.53 -18.34
CA VAL A 672 30.21 17.67 -18.32
C VAL A 672 31.07 18.91 -18.45
N ALA A 673 31.31 19.36 -19.70
CA ALA A 673 31.91 20.64 -20.08
C ALA A 673 30.77 21.66 -20.37
#